data_a22641dd7dbd8babbc119fb7be563259
#
_entry.id   a22641dd7dbd8babbc119fb7be563259
#
_cell.length_a   1.000
_cell.length_b   1.000
_cell.length_c   1.000
_cell.angle_alpha   90.00
_cell.angle_beta   90.00
_cell.angle_gamma   90.00
#
_symmetry.space_group_name_H-M   'P 1'
#
loop_
_entity.id
_entity.type
_entity.pdbx_description
1 polymer ?
#
loop_
_entity_poly.entity_id
_entity_poly.type
_entity_poly.pdbx_seq_one_letter_code
_entity_poly.pdbx_strand_id
1 'polypeptide(L)'
;MSEPKPEVVTRALVQDVQLPAGGGTLALITLDNGHDHTKPNTFGLEGMAGLSAAVATLQQRAEAGEIVAVAVTGKPFIFAVGADLSGVPGVASREQALEIARAGHAAYAAVMDLPVPTFAFVNGAAMGGGVELSLACDYRTMSKAVPAIALPEVFLGLVPGWGGCYLLPRLVGPEKALKVIVENPLNTNRMLNGPAAAKLGLADALLDGADFLEQSIIWAAGVLSGETKVEREPVSDDAAVWEAAAAAATQLADAKTAGKSPSPYRAIELVKAARTAEREAAFAAEDEALADLLMGDELRAGLYSFDLVQKRAKRPAGAPDKALARPVGKVGIVGAGLMASQLAMLFIRSLKVPVIMTDLDQERVDKGVAYVHGEIDKSLAKGKITQDKANQLKALITGSTSKEGFADADFVIEAVFEEMGVKKKVWAEVEQVVTPECVLASNTSSLSITEMASGLQHPERVVGFHFFNPVAVMPLLEIIPGERTDDAALATAFATGKGLKKTCILVKDSPSFIANRLLGRFMGEFSKIVDEGTPVEVANEGIAGLAPMPPQVLVGLVGPAIALHNSETLHRELGERFYVSPNLKALVEAGKRSYDDEGAAELITAPESPVELTSQQVRERVLGVLAEEVRTMLDDGVAQAPMDIDLAMITGAGFQFWNGGLTPLLDREGVSEKATGQRFLPAGAASVPA
;
A
#
# COMPACT_ATOMS: atom_id res chain seq x y z
N MET A 1 24.72 9.63 3.95
CA MET A 1 24.20 8.32 4.42
C MET A 1 24.24 8.34 5.94
N SER A 2 23.10 8.09 6.61
CA SER A 2 23.12 7.87 8.06
C SER A 2 23.87 6.57 8.32
N GLU A 3 24.72 6.54 9.35
CA GLU A 3 25.38 5.29 9.78
C GLU A 3 24.35 4.16 9.91
N PRO A 4 24.69 2.92 9.51
CA PRO A 4 23.81 1.79 9.67
C PRO A 4 23.41 1.66 11.14
N LYS A 5 22.11 1.62 11.40
CA LYS A 5 21.63 1.42 12.78
C LYS A 5 21.99 0.01 13.22
N PRO A 6 22.44 -0.16 14.49
CA PRO A 6 22.69 -1.51 15.02
C PRO A 6 21.40 -2.35 14.96
N GLU A 7 21.57 -3.65 14.72
CA GLU A 7 20.47 -4.62 14.74
C GLU A 7 19.71 -4.57 16.07
N VAL A 8 18.39 -4.61 16.00
CA VAL A 8 17.54 -4.88 17.17
C VAL A 8 17.41 -6.39 17.30
N VAL A 9 18.32 -7.00 18.04
CA VAL A 9 18.49 -8.46 18.10
C VAL A 9 17.26 -9.14 18.69
N THR A 10 16.62 -10.02 17.90
CA THR A 10 15.59 -10.94 18.37
C THR A 10 16.28 -12.15 19.02
N ARG A 11 16.08 -12.34 20.30
CA ARG A 11 16.66 -13.44 21.09
C ARG A 11 15.74 -14.65 21.05
N ALA A 12 16.31 -15.84 20.98
CA ALA A 12 15.65 -17.12 21.16
C ALA A 12 15.74 -17.53 22.63
N LEU A 13 14.73 -17.22 23.43
CA LEU A 13 14.68 -17.51 24.86
C LEU A 13 14.08 -18.90 25.06
N VAL A 14 14.86 -19.85 25.58
CA VAL A 14 14.45 -21.24 25.78
C VAL A 14 13.93 -21.44 27.21
N GLN A 15 12.76 -22.07 27.33
CA GLN A 15 12.13 -22.44 28.60
C GLN A 15 11.59 -23.87 28.51
N ASP A 16 11.80 -24.66 29.57
CA ASP A 16 11.22 -26.00 29.68
C ASP A 16 9.78 -25.94 30.16
N VAL A 17 8.91 -26.64 29.46
CA VAL A 17 7.48 -26.77 29.77
C VAL A 17 7.16 -28.24 29.97
N GLN A 18 6.61 -28.60 31.14
CA GLN A 18 6.13 -29.96 31.40
C GLN A 18 4.81 -30.18 30.68
N LEU A 19 4.76 -31.16 29.82
CA LEU A 19 3.54 -31.50 29.10
C LEU A 19 2.53 -32.17 30.05
N PRO A 20 1.22 -31.95 29.81
CA PRO A 20 0.15 -32.60 30.57
C PRO A 20 0.29 -34.13 30.62
N ALA A 21 -0.31 -34.74 31.63
CA ALA A 21 -0.39 -36.20 31.80
C ALA A 21 0.97 -36.95 31.78
N GLY A 22 2.06 -36.27 32.16
CA GLY A 22 3.40 -36.89 32.14
C GLY A 22 4.00 -37.05 30.75
N GLY A 23 3.55 -36.28 29.76
CA GLY A 23 3.99 -36.35 28.37
C GLY A 23 5.46 -35.93 28.11
N GLY A 24 6.24 -35.66 29.16
CA GLY A 24 7.64 -35.28 29.04
C GLY A 24 7.86 -33.75 28.97
N THR A 25 9.08 -33.37 28.64
CA THR A 25 9.49 -31.93 28.60
C THR A 25 9.45 -31.43 27.15
N LEU A 26 8.70 -30.35 26.90
CA LEU A 26 8.74 -29.59 25.67
C LEU A 26 9.64 -28.38 25.89
N ALA A 27 10.64 -28.18 25.02
CA ALA A 27 11.44 -26.95 25.03
C ALA A 27 10.72 -25.87 24.21
N LEU A 28 10.32 -24.79 24.87
CA LEU A 28 9.66 -23.63 24.24
C LEU A 28 10.67 -22.54 23.95
N ILE A 29 10.85 -22.21 22.68
CA ILE A 29 11.61 -21.03 22.23
C ILE A 29 10.65 -19.86 22.14
N THR A 30 10.89 -18.79 22.92
CA THR A 30 10.17 -17.53 22.77
C THR A 30 11.07 -16.52 22.05
N LEU A 31 10.60 -16.03 20.90
CA LEU A 31 11.26 -14.99 20.14
C LEU A 31 10.92 -13.62 20.75
N ASP A 32 11.94 -12.91 21.25
CA ASP A 32 11.75 -11.61 21.89
C ASP A 32 12.96 -10.68 21.69
N ASN A 33 12.71 -9.47 21.17
CA ASN A 33 13.72 -8.44 21.01
C ASN A 33 13.79 -7.44 22.19
N GLY A 34 13.09 -7.72 23.30
CA GLY A 34 13.07 -6.90 24.51
C GLY A 34 12.26 -5.61 24.40
N HIS A 35 11.52 -5.40 23.31
CA HIS A 35 10.62 -4.27 23.13
C HIS A 35 9.16 -4.73 23.12
N ASP A 36 8.22 -3.80 23.26
CA ASP A 36 6.80 -4.08 23.13
C ASP A 36 6.39 -4.43 21.67
N HIS A 37 5.10 -4.68 21.44
CA HIS A 37 4.57 -5.08 20.15
C HIS A 37 4.68 -4.00 19.04
N THR A 38 4.98 -2.75 19.38
CA THR A 38 5.18 -1.67 18.40
C THR A 38 6.51 -1.77 17.67
N LYS A 39 7.47 -2.54 18.25
CA LYS A 39 8.72 -2.92 17.58
C LYS A 39 8.70 -4.43 17.37
N PRO A 40 8.37 -4.90 16.15
CA PRO A 40 8.24 -6.32 15.87
C PRO A 40 9.58 -7.07 15.99
N ASN A 41 9.49 -8.40 16.20
CA ASN A 41 10.64 -9.29 16.08
C ASN A 41 11.05 -9.38 14.61
N THR A 42 12.31 -9.07 14.31
CA THR A 42 12.94 -9.26 12.99
C THR A 42 14.23 -10.04 13.17
N PHE A 43 14.68 -10.70 12.11
CA PHE A 43 15.92 -11.46 12.09
C PHE A 43 17.00 -10.74 11.28
N GLY A 44 18.01 -10.24 11.96
CA GLY A 44 19.29 -9.88 11.39
C GLY A 44 20.31 -11.01 11.60
N LEU A 45 21.58 -10.75 11.31
CA LEU A 45 22.63 -11.77 11.41
C LEU A 45 22.85 -12.27 12.85
N GLU A 46 22.79 -11.37 13.84
CA GLU A 46 22.94 -11.73 15.25
C GLU A 46 21.73 -12.53 15.76
N GLY A 47 20.52 -12.13 15.39
CA GLY A 47 19.28 -12.85 15.73
C GLY A 47 19.26 -14.26 15.14
N MET A 48 19.68 -14.44 13.88
CA MET A 48 19.79 -15.75 13.23
C MET A 48 20.87 -16.63 13.89
N ALA A 49 22.03 -16.07 14.19
CA ALA A 49 23.08 -16.79 14.91
C ALA A 49 22.61 -17.24 16.30
N GLY A 50 21.86 -16.41 17.02
CA GLY A 50 21.26 -16.72 18.30
C GLY A 50 20.22 -17.86 18.22
N LEU A 51 19.36 -17.85 17.19
CA LEU A 51 18.42 -18.95 16.94
C LEU A 51 19.15 -20.24 16.63
N SER A 52 20.15 -20.23 15.75
CA SER A 52 20.96 -21.41 15.40
C SER A 52 21.66 -22.00 16.62
N ALA A 53 22.23 -21.18 17.50
CA ALA A 53 22.88 -21.64 18.73
C ALA A 53 21.88 -22.28 19.71
N ALA A 54 20.68 -21.71 19.85
CA ALA A 54 19.62 -22.29 20.67
C ALA A 54 19.18 -23.65 20.12
N VAL A 55 18.95 -23.76 18.81
CA VAL A 55 18.55 -25.02 18.15
C VAL A 55 19.64 -26.07 18.28
N ALA A 56 20.93 -25.73 18.10
CA ALA A 56 22.04 -26.68 18.29
C ALA A 56 22.09 -27.25 19.74
N THR A 57 21.81 -26.41 20.74
CA THR A 57 21.70 -26.87 22.14
C THR A 57 20.50 -27.79 22.32
N LEU A 58 19.35 -27.47 21.70
CA LEU A 58 18.15 -28.32 21.80
C LEU A 58 18.32 -29.65 21.07
N GLN A 59 19.07 -29.69 19.97
CA GLN A 59 19.40 -30.91 19.29
C GLN A 59 20.15 -31.90 20.23
N GLN A 60 21.18 -31.42 20.93
CA GLN A 60 21.93 -32.26 21.91
C GLN A 60 21.02 -32.77 23.02
N ARG A 61 20.11 -31.93 23.52
CA ARG A 61 19.15 -32.32 24.58
C ARG A 61 18.12 -33.34 24.08
N ALA A 62 17.68 -33.19 22.83
CA ALA A 62 16.77 -34.15 22.21
C ALA A 62 17.45 -35.50 21.98
N GLU A 63 18.69 -35.53 21.50
CA GLU A 63 19.52 -36.71 21.35
C GLU A 63 19.78 -37.44 22.70
N ALA A 64 19.92 -36.64 23.79
CA ALA A 64 20.06 -37.17 25.15
C ALA A 64 18.72 -37.65 25.76
N GLY A 65 17.57 -37.45 25.08
CA GLY A 65 16.24 -37.79 25.60
C GLY A 65 15.74 -36.89 26.73
N GLU A 66 16.32 -35.71 26.91
CA GLU A 66 15.91 -34.73 27.93
C GLU A 66 14.63 -34.00 27.55
N ILE A 67 14.37 -33.84 26.26
CA ILE A 67 13.17 -33.21 25.70
C ILE A 67 12.51 -34.12 24.67
N VAL A 68 11.18 -34.04 24.57
CA VAL A 68 10.37 -34.83 23.65
C VAL A 68 9.82 -34.06 22.47
N ALA A 69 9.90 -32.72 22.52
CA ALA A 69 9.46 -31.83 21.49
C ALA A 69 10.10 -30.44 21.64
N VAL A 70 10.11 -29.65 20.54
CA VAL A 70 10.50 -28.26 20.53
C VAL A 70 9.32 -27.44 19.98
N ALA A 71 9.01 -26.32 20.62
CA ALA A 71 8.04 -25.37 20.11
C ALA A 71 8.65 -23.96 19.96
N VAL A 72 8.18 -23.20 18.98
CA VAL A 72 8.57 -21.80 18.78
C VAL A 72 7.32 -20.92 18.88
N THR A 73 7.41 -19.85 19.66
CA THR A 73 6.39 -18.80 19.76
C THR A 73 7.05 -17.43 19.76
N GLY A 74 6.27 -16.36 19.65
CA GLY A 74 6.78 -15.01 19.76
C GLY A 74 6.32 -14.30 21.02
N LYS A 75 6.84 -13.08 21.24
CA LYS A 75 6.32 -12.18 22.27
C LYS A 75 4.84 -11.84 22.03
N PRO A 76 4.10 -11.26 22.99
CA PRO A 76 2.68 -10.95 22.82
C PRO A 76 2.40 -10.16 21.55
N PHE A 77 1.40 -10.64 20.76
CA PHE A 77 0.89 -10.08 19.48
C PHE A 77 1.84 -10.18 18.27
N ILE A 78 3.09 -10.59 18.45
CA ILE A 78 4.08 -10.71 17.37
C ILE A 78 4.76 -12.07 17.44
N PHE A 79 4.61 -12.87 16.39
CA PHE A 79 5.43 -14.08 16.23
C PHE A 79 6.82 -13.67 15.72
N ALA A 80 6.94 -13.37 14.42
CA ALA A 80 8.11 -12.75 13.80
C ALA A 80 7.70 -12.14 12.44
N VAL A 81 8.33 -11.03 12.04
CA VAL A 81 7.96 -10.33 10.81
C VAL A 81 9.08 -10.31 9.76
N GLY A 82 9.88 -11.35 9.74
CA GLY A 82 10.88 -11.63 8.71
C GLY A 82 12.23 -10.98 8.96
N ALA A 83 12.99 -10.78 7.89
CA ALA A 83 14.35 -10.26 7.94
C ALA A 83 14.40 -8.79 8.40
N ASP A 84 15.46 -8.40 9.07
CA ASP A 84 15.79 -7.00 9.33
C ASP A 84 16.31 -6.33 8.05
N LEU A 85 15.40 -5.64 7.36
CA LEU A 85 15.69 -4.95 6.11
C LEU A 85 16.55 -3.68 6.30
N SER A 86 16.81 -3.26 7.53
CA SER A 86 17.65 -2.08 7.80
C SER A 86 19.11 -2.26 7.38
N GLY A 87 19.58 -3.50 7.33
CA GLY A 87 20.92 -3.88 6.86
C GLY A 87 21.06 -3.91 5.32
N VAL A 88 19.98 -4.00 4.56
CA VAL A 88 20.00 -4.15 3.10
C VAL A 88 20.78 -3.04 2.38
N PRO A 89 20.70 -1.75 2.75
CA PRO A 89 21.50 -0.70 2.12
C PRO A 89 23.01 -0.92 2.24
N GLY A 90 23.45 -1.71 3.21
CA GLY A 90 24.86 -2.05 3.43
C GLY A 90 25.36 -3.27 2.65
N VAL A 91 24.47 -4.00 1.98
CA VAL A 91 24.87 -5.16 1.14
C VAL A 91 25.50 -4.64 -0.14
N ALA A 92 26.81 -4.81 -0.26
CA ALA A 92 27.62 -4.24 -1.34
C ALA A 92 28.00 -5.25 -2.40
N SER A 93 27.88 -6.56 -2.15
CA SER A 93 28.20 -7.60 -3.12
C SER A 93 27.22 -8.76 -3.11
N ARG A 94 27.19 -9.49 -4.23
CA ARG A 94 26.37 -10.68 -4.39
C ARG A 94 26.77 -11.80 -3.41
N GLU A 95 28.06 -11.89 -3.06
CA GLU A 95 28.58 -12.85 -2.09
C GLU A 95 27.98 -12.57 -0.70
N GLN A 96 27.93 -11.31 -0.28
CA GLN A 96 27.27 -10.92 0.99
C GLN A 96 25.77 -11.22 0.96
N ALA A 97 25.09 -10.97 -0.17
CA ALA A 97 23.71 -11.30 -0.36
C ALA A 97 23.47 -12.81 -0.22
N LEU A 98 24.33 -13.63 -0.80
CA LEU A 98 24.29 -15.09 -0.74
C LEU A 98 24.55 -15.62 0.69
N GLU A 99 25.45 -14.99 1.43
CA GLU A 99 25.70 -15.30 2.86
C GLU A 99 24.45 -15.08 3.71
N ILE A 100 23.73 -13.97 3.47
CA ILE A 100 22.46 -13.67 4.17
C ILE A 100 21.39 -14.73 3.86
N ALA A 101 21.23 -15.10 2.58
CA ALA A 101 20.29 -16.13 2.14
C ALA A 101 20.58 -17.47 2.83
N ARG A 102 21.83 -17.93 2.74
CA ARG A 102 22.29 -19.20 3.32
C ARG A 102 22.20 -19.23 4.85
N ALA A 103 22.44 -18.13 5.53
CA ALA A 103 22.33 -18.06 6.98
C ALA A 103 20.89 -18.32 7.45
N GLY A 104 19.89 -17.76 6.73
CA GLY A 104 18.48 -18.03 7.03
C GLY A 104 18.09 -19.46 6.78
N HIS A 105 18.44 -20.03 5.62
CA HIS A 105 18.18 -21.44 5.32
C HIS A 105 18.84 -22.38 6.33
N ALA A 106 20.10 -22.12 6.70
CA ALA A 106 20.81 -22.96 7.68
C ALA A 106 20.11 -22.97 9.04
N ALA A 107 19.63 -21.80 9.50
CA ALA A 107 18.93 -21.71 10.79
C ALA A 107 17.58 -22.45 10.75
N TYR A 108 16.83 -22.37 9.66
CA TYR A 108 15.52 -23.03 9.56
C TYR A 108 15.66 -24.51 9.23
N ALA A 109 16.64 -24.93 8.42
CA ALA A 109 16.98 -26.32 8.22
C ALA A 109 17.34 -27.01 9.53
N ALA A 110 18.09 -26.34 10.43
CA ALA A 110 18.40 -26.88 11.73
C ALA A 110 17.15 -27.17 12.59
N VAL A 111 16.08 -26.34 12.48
CA VAL A 111 14.79 -26.63 13.12
C VAL A 111 14.12 -27.84 12.51
N MET A 112 14.14 -27.97 11.17
CA MET A 112 13.56 -29.12 10.45
C MET A 112 14.27 -30.44 10.75
N ASP A 113 15.56 -30.39 11.03
CA ASP A 113 16.41 -31.56 11.23
C ASP A 113 16.48 -31.98 12.72
N LEU A 114 15.71 -31.36 13.63
CA LEU A 114 15.62 -31.81 15.01
C LEU A 114 15.05 -33.21 15.11
N PRO A 115 15.65 -34.08 15.95
CA PRO A 115 15.22 -35.50 16.06
C PRO A 115 13.91 -35.69 16.84
N VAL A 116 13.23 -34.64 17.21
CA VAL A 116 11.95 -34.63 17.94
C VAL A 116 10.93 -33.72 17.21
N PRO A 117 9.63 -33.99 17.36
CA PRO A 117 8.59 -33.17 16.72
C PRO A 117 8.72 -31.68 17.07
N THR A 118 8.51 -30.83 16.04
CA THR A 118 8.61 -29.39 16.13
C THR A 118 7.26 -28.70 15.93
N PHE A 119 6.99 -27.66 16.72
CA PHE A 119 5.71 -26.95 16.74
C PHE A 119 5.93 -25.44 16.56
N ALA A 120 5.14 -24.79 15.71
CA ALA A 120 5.02 -23.34 15.68
C ALA A 120 3.71 -22.92 16.35
N PHE A 121 3.80 -22.19 17.45
CA PHE A 121 2.65 -21.56 18.11
C PHE A 121 2.53 -20.11 17.67
N VAL A 122 1.80 -19.87 16.56
CA VAL A 122 1.69 -18.56 15.91
C VAL A 122 0.70 -17.69 16.70
N ASN A 123 1.23 -16.98 17.69
CA ASN A 123 0.46 -16.18 18.65
C ASN A 123 0.15 -14.75 18.18
N GLY A 124 0.77 -14.28 17.10
CA GLY A 124 0.67 -12.92 16.61
C GLY A 124 1.06 -12.77 15.16
N ALA A 125 1.30 -11.53 14.71
CA ALA A 125 1.70 -11.25 13.35
C ALA A 125 2.94 -12.06 12.92
N ALA A 126 2.84 -12.73 11.75
CA ALA A 126 3.95 -13.45 11.14
C ALA A 126 4.06 -13.08 9.67
N MET A 127 5.24 -12.62 9.24
CA MET A 127 5.47 -12.19 7.86
C MET A 127 6.85 -12.65 7.39
N GLY A 128 6.98 -12.92 6.08
CA GLY A 128 8.25 -13.29 5.49
C GLY A 128 8.92 -14.45 6.22
N GLY A 129 10.18 -14.29 6.61
CA GLY A 129 10.92 -15.26 7.38
C GLY A 129 10.23 -15.77 8.66
N GLY A 130 9.31 -15.00 9.24
CA GLY A 130 8.49 -15.47 10.36
C GLY A 130 7.47 -16.54 9.93
N VAL A 131 6.87 -16.41 8.75
CA VAL A 131 6.02 -17.46 8.16
C VAL A 131 6.90 -18.65 7.79
N GLU A 132 8.06 -18.41 7.16
CA GLU A 132 9.01 -19.47 6.74
C GLU A 132 9.51 -20.28 7.93
N LEU A 133 9.82 -19.65 9.08
CA LEU A 133 10.13 -20.35 10.33
C LEU A 133 8.96 -21.22 10.80
N SER A 134 7.72 -20.73 10.69
CA SER A 134 6.54 -21.54 11.05
C SER A 134 6.35 -22.73 10.11
N LEU A 135 6.71 -22.58 8.84
CA LEU A 135 6.67 -23.66 7.84
C LEU A 135 7.77 -24.70 8.06
N ALA A 136 8.91 -24.29 8.64
CA ALA A 136 10.01 -25.19 9.01
C ALA A 136 9.66 -26.12 10.18
N CYS A 137 8.61 -25.83 10.95
CA CYS A 137 8.12 -26.74 11.99
C CYS A 137 7.18 -27.81 11.42
N ASP A 138 7.13 -29.00 12.06
CA ASP A 138 6.24 -30.09 11.65
C ASP A 138 4.76 -29.70 11.79
N TYR A 139 4.42 -29.00 12.88
CA TYR A 139 3.05 -28.67 13.24
C TYR A 139 2.88 -27.17 13.55
N ARG A 140 1.67 -26.65 13.31
CA ARG A 140 1.34 -25.22 13.49
C ARG A 140 0.00 -25.04 14.19
N THR A 141 -0.01 -24.40 15.35
CA THR A 141 -1.23 -23.79 15.90
C THR A 141 -1.24 -22.31 15.58
N MET A 142 -2.41 -21.72 15.39
CA MET A 142 -2.56 -20.30 15.09
C MET A 142 -3.69 -19.68 15.92
N SER A 143 -3.44 -18.50 16.46
CA SER A 143 -4.47 -17.77 17.20
C SER A 143 -5.48 -17.12 16.24
N LYS A 144 -6.77 -17.21 16.56
CA LYS A 144 -7.85 -16.48 15.85
C LYS A 144 -7.62 -14.96 15.86
N ALA A 145 -6.89 -14.46 16.84
CA ALA A 145 -6.58 -13.03 16.99
C ALA A 145 -5.41 -12.54 16.13
N VAL A 146 -4.72 -13.44 15.40
CA VAL A 146 -3.59 -13.06 14.53
C VAL A 146 -4.07 -12.07 13.47
N PRO A 147 -3.50 -10.83 13.45
CA PRO A 147 -3.97 -9.77 12.56
C PRO A 147 -3.41 -9.89 11.14
N ALA A 148 -2.20 -10.49 10.98
CA ALA A 148 -1.47 -10.51 9.73
C ALA A 148 -0.58 -11.74 9.57
N ILE A 149 -0.81 -12.47 8.49
CA ILE A 149 0.04 -13.54 7.94
C ILE A 149 0.31 -13.19 6.48
N ALA A 150 1.58 -13.10 6.08
CA ALA A 150 1.94 -12.75 4.72
C ALA A 150 3.35 -13.24 4.35
N LEU A 151 3.56 -13.47 3.05
CA LEU A 151 4.88 -13.51 2.40
C LEU A 151 4.99 -12.30 1.46
N PRO A 152 5.40 -11.14 1.98
CA PRO A 152 5.32 -9.86 1.26
C PRO A 152 6.53 -9.59 0.36
N GLU A 153 7.43 -10.53 0.21
CA GLU A 153 8.73 -10.37 -0.44
C GLU A 153 8.58 -9.85 -1.88
N VAL A 154 7.66 -10.41 -2.66
CA VAL A 154 7.40 -9.99 -4.04
C VAL A 154 6.95 -8.52 -4.13
N PHE A 155 6.23 -8.01 -3.11
CA PHE A 155 5.86 -6.60 -3.04
C PHE A 155 7.08 -5.68 -2.88
N LEU A 156 8.14 -6.17 -2.24
CA LEU A 156 9.39 -5.43 -2.01
C LEU A 156 10.44 -5.66 -3.11
N GLY A 157 10.15 -6.53 -4.09
CA GLY A 157 11.12 -6.89 -5.14
C GLY A 157 12.01 -8.08 -4.80
N LEU A 158 11.63 -8.89 -3.81
CA LEU A 158 12.32 -10.12 -3.39
C LEU A 158 11.45 -11.36 -3.61
N VAL A 159 11.98 -12.51 -3.24
CA VAL A 159 11.25 -13.78 -3.10
C VAL A 159 11.32 -14.24 -1.64
N PRO A 160 10.33 -15.03 -1.15
CA PRO A 160 10.52 -15.82 0.06
C PRO A 160 11.74 -16.72 -0.13
N GLY A 161 12.82 -16.40 0.55
CA GLY A 161 14.13 -16.98 0.25
C GLY A 161 14.75 -17.73 1.43
N TRP A 162 13.94 -18.14 2.40
CA TRP A 162 14.32 -18.99 3.53
C TRP A 162 13.45 -20.23 3.64
N GLY A 163 13.02 -20.75 2.47
CA GLY A 163 12.23 -21.96 2.33
C GLY A 163 10.76 -21.72 1.92
N GLY A 164 10.30 -20.49 1.84
CA GLY A 164 8.89 -20.18 1.60
C GLY A 164 8.39 -20.63 0.23
N CYS A 165 9.20 -20.52 -0.82
CA CYS A 165 8.85 -20.97 -2.15
C CYS A 165 8.86 -22.50 -2.29
N TYR A 166 9.56 -23.20 -1.42
CA TYR A 166 9.62 -24.67 -1.38
C TYR A 166 8.59 -25.28 -0.42
N LEU A 167 8.55 -24.80 0.82
CA LEU A 167 7.75 -25.43 1.90
C LEU A 167 6.25 -25.15 1.74
N LEU A 168 5.87 -23.92 1.39
CA LEU A 168 4.45 -23.55 1.32
C LEU A 168 3.70 -24.32 0.24
N PRO A 169 4.17 -24.43 -1.03
CA PRO A 169 3.44 -25.17 -2.05
C PRO A 169 3.36 -26.69 -1.75
N ARG A 170 4.31 -27.24 -1.03
CA ARG A 170 4.28 -28.63 -0.56
C ARG A 170 3.31 -28.87 0.60
N LEU A 171 2.97 -27.81 1.33
CA LEU A 171 1.98 -27.87 2.41
C LEU A 171 0.54 -27.68 1.91
N VAL A 172 0.30 -26.66 1.06
CA VAL A 172 -1.05 -26.21 0.70
C VAL A 172 -1.40 -26.35 -0.79
N GLY A 173 -0.46 -26.80 -1.61
CA GLY A 173 -0.56 -26.87 -3.08
C GLY A 173 -0.14 -25.58 -3.79
N PRO A 174 0.17 -25.66 -5.11
CA PRO A 174 0.75 -24.54 -5.86
C PRO A 174 -0.18 -23.35 -5.98
N GLU A 175 -1.49 -23.56 -6.19
CA GLU A 175 -2.46 -22.46 -6.35
C GLU A 175 -2.56 -21.59 -5.09
N LYS A 176 -2.74 -22.23 -3.91
CA LYS A 176 -2.83 -21.51 -2.63
C LYS A 176 -1.49 -20.84 -2.27
N ALA A 177 -0.37 -21.47 -2.59
CA ALA A 177 0.96 -20.93 -2.35
C ALA A 177 1.20 -19.67 -3.22
N LEU A 178 0.95 -19.75 -4.54
CA LEU A 178 1.10 -18.60 -5.45
C LEU A 178 0.13 -17.46 -5.11
N LYS A 179 -1.04 -17.78 -4.56
CA LYS A 179 -1.92 -16.74 -4.01
C LYS A 179 -1.27 -15.96 -2.86
N VAL A 180 -0.56 -16.64 -1.95
CA VAL A 180 0.10 -16.00 -0.81
C VAL A 180 1.39 -15.32 -1.22
N ILE A 181 2.19 -15.95 -2.10
CA ILE A 181 3.53 -15.49 -2.49
C ILE A 181 3.48 -14.40 -3.58
N VAL A 182 2.53 -14.47 -4.53
CA VAL A 182 2.49 -13.59 -5.71
C VAL A 182 1.22 -12.75 -5.76
N GLU A 183 0.03 -13.37 -5.72
CA GLU A 183 -1.23 -12.63 -5.89
C GLU A 183 -1.46 -11.59 -4.80
N ASN A 184 -1.35 -11.98 -3.54
CA ASN A 184 -1.59 -11.08 -2.41
C ASN A 184 -0.60 -9.91 -2.36
N PRO A 185 0.73 -10.11 -2.52
CA PRO A 185 1.69 -9.01 -2.62
C PRO A 185 1.39 -8.04 -3.76
N LEU A 186 1.10 -8.55 -4.97
CA LEU A 186 0.78 -7.71 -6.14
C LEU A 186 -0.60 -7.02 -6.04
N ASN A 187 -1.47 -7.46 -5.13
CA ASN A 187 -2.74 -6.82 -4.81
C ASN A 187 -2.62 -5.93 -3.55
N THR A 188 -1.75 -4.93 -3.61
CA THR A 188 -1.49 -3.93 -2.54
C THR A 188 -1.05 -4.55 -1.21
N ASN A 189 -0.21 -5.58 -1.29
CA ASN A 189 0.32 -6.31 -0.14
C ASN A 189 -0.79 -6.79 0.82
N ARG A 190 -1.78 -7.48 0.27
CA ARG A 190 -2.91 -8.01 1.03
C ARG A 190 -2.44 -9.08 2.01
N MET A 191 -2.71 -8.87 3.30
CA MET A 191 -2.37 -9.81 4.35
C MET A 191 -3.59 -10.65 4.74
N LEU A 192 -3.35 -11.88 5.20
CA LEU A 192 -4.36 -12.77 5.74
C LEU A 192 -4.45 -12.56 7.26
N ASN A 193 -5.64 -12.66 7.84
CA ASN A 193 -5.77 -12.85 9.29
C ASN A 193 -5.70 -14.35 9.64
N GLY A 194 -5.61 -14.66 10.93
CA GLY A 194 -5.50 -16.05 11.41
C GLY A 194 -6.56 -17.00 10.83
N PRO A 195 -7.87 -16.68 10.88
CA PRO A 195 -8.91 -17.51 10.27
C PRO A 195 -8.76 -17.72 8.77
N ALA A 196 -8.36 -16.68 8.02
CA ALA A 196 -8.16 -16.80 6.58
C ALA A 196 -6.92 -17.63 6.23
N ALA A 197 -5.84 -17.52 7.01
CA ALA A 197 -4.64 -18.34 6.85
C ALA A 197 -4.92 -19.80 7.17
N ALA A 198 -5.61 -20.09 8.27
CA ALA A 198 -6.02 -21.47 8.63
C ALA A 198 -6.92 -22.10 7.56
N LYS A 199 -7.85 -21.33 6.98
CA LYS A 199 -8.71 -21.80 5.87
C LYS A 199 -7.90 -22.21 4.62
N LEU A 200 -6.74 -21.59 4.40
CA LEU A 200 -5.84 -21.97 3.30
C LEU A 200 -4.96 -23.20 3.64
N GLY A 201 -4.95 -23.66 4.88
CA GLY A 201 -4.14 -24.78 5.33
C GLY A 201 -2.79 -24.39 5.94
N LEU A 202 -2.57 -23.11 6.28
CA LEU A 202 -1.33 -22.66 6.93
C LEU A 202 -1.28 -22.97 8.42
N ALA A 203 -2.33 -23.53 9.01
CA ALA A 203 -2.37 -23.96 10.40
C ALA A 203 -3.11 -25.30 10.53
N ASP A 204 -2.62 -26.16 11.40
CA ASP A 204 -3.22 -27.46 11.74
C ASP A 204 -4.33 -27.30 12.80
N ALA A 205 -4.24 -26.26 13.63
CA ALA A 205 -5.28 -25.90 14.60
C ALA A 205 -5.43 -24.39 14.72
N LEU A 206 -6.69 -23.91 14.77
CA LEU A 206 -7.04 -22.52 14.98
C LEU A 206 -7.66 -22.37 16.39
N LEU A 207 -6.96 -21.68 17.29
CA LEU A 207 -7.28 -21.62 18.72
C LEU A 207 -7.70 -20.19 19.13
N ASP A 208 -8.39 -20.06 20.25
CA ASP A 208 -8.78 -18.76 20.80
C ASP A 208 -7.58 -17.98 21.34
N GLY A 209 -7.63 -16.66 21.26
CA GLY A 209 -6.50 -15.82 21.61
C GLY A 209 -6.25 -15.68 23.11
N ALA A 210 -7.27 -15.86 23.95
CA ALA A 210 -7.17 -15.64 25.39
C ALA A 210 -6.20 -16.63 26.08
N ASP A 211 -6.32 -17.93 25.76
CA ASP A 211 -5.53 -19.01 26.36
C ASP A 211 -4.65 -19.70 25.30
N PHE A 212 -4.23 -18.96 24.29
CA PHE A 212 -3.61 -19.53 23.09
C PHE A 212 -2.42 -20.42 23.38
N LEU A 213 -1.48 -19.95 24.21
CA LEU A 213 -0.26 -20.70 24.49
C LEU A 213 -0.56 -21.99 25.24
N GLU A 214 -1.41 -21.93 26.28
CA GLU A 214 -1.83 -23.09 27.06
C GLU A 214 -2.56 -24.11 26.17
N GLN A 215 -3.51 -23.67 25.34
CA GLN A 215 -4.22 -24.52 24.39
C GLN A 215 -3.28 -25.15 23.35
N SER A 216 -2.27 -24.41 22.89
CA SER A 216 -1.26 -24.93 21.97
C SER A 216 -0.40 -26.03 22.61
N ILE A 217 -0.01 -25.89 23.88
CA ILE A 217 0.74 -26.90 24.64
C ILE A 217 -0.12 -28.15 24.84
N ILE A 218 -1.38 -28.01 25.22
CA ILE A 218 -2.34 -29.12 25.37
C ILE A 218 -2.52 -29.83 24.03
N TRP A 219 -2.71 -29.10 22.95
CA TRP A 219 -2.85 -29.65 21.61
C TRP A 219 -1.59 -30.41 21.17
N ALA A 220 -0.40 -29.86 21.41
CA ALA A 220 0.87 -30.52 21.13
C ALA A 220 1.03 -31.85 21.93
N ALA A 221 0.66 -31.85 23.23
CA ALA A 221 0.62 -33.06 24.02
C ALA A 221 -0.32 -34.14 23.43
N GLY A 222 -1.49 -33.71 22.94
CA GLY A 222 -2.43 -34.62 22.25
C GLY A 222 -1.87 -35.18 20.93
N VAL A 223 -1.11 -34.37 20.17
CA VAL A 223 -0.42 -34.86 18.96
C VAL A 223 0.67 -35.87 19.32
N LEU A 224 1.48 -35.57 20.33
CA LEU A 224 2.57 -36.48 20.77
C LEU A 224 2.05 -37.77 21.34
N SER A 225 0.92 -37.77 22.05
CA SER A 225 0.28 -39.01 22.57
C SER A 225 -0.50 -39.80 21.49
N GLY A 226 -0.75 -39.20 20.32
CA GLY A 226 -1.57 -39.80 19.27
C GLY A 226 -3.08 -39.61 19.47
N GLU A 227 -3.52 -38.92 20.53
CA GLU A 227 -4.93 -38.60 20.77
C GLU A 227 -5.47 -37.58 19.75
N THR A 228 -4.62 -36.65 19.34
CA THR A 228 -4.94 -35.65 18.31
C THR A 228 -4.34 -36.11 16.98
N LYS A 229 -5.19 -36.37 16.01
CA LYS A 229 -4.76 -36.65 14.63
C LYS A 229 -4.77 -35.36 13.82
N VAL A 230 -3.66 -35.07 13.12
CA VAL A 230 -3.54 -33.94 12.22
C VAL A 230 -3.84 -34.44 10.81
N GLU A 231 -4.91 -33.91 10.23
CA GLU A 231 -5.31 -34.20 8.84
C GLU A 231 -5.04 -32.98 7.97
N ARG A 232 -4.31 -33.20 6.87
CA ARG A 232 -4.04 -32.15 5.87
C ARG A 232 -4.57 -32.55 4.51
N GLU A 233 -5.05 -31.61 3.75
CA GLU A 233 -5.44 -31.87 2.35
C GLU A 233 -4.22 -32.35 1.57
N PRO A 234 -4.32 -33.47 0.83
CA PRO A 234 -3.20 -33.96 0.04
C PRO A 234 -2.89 -32.98 -1.10
N VAL A 235 -1.62 -32.69 -1.29
CA VAL A 235 -1.15 -31.86 -2.40
C VAL A 235 -1.05 -32.74 -3.65
N SER A 236 -1.64 -32.27 -4.76
CA SER A 236 -1.56 -32.96 -6.05
C SER A 236 -0.12 -33.01 -6.57
N ASP A 237 0.32 -34.17 -6.99
CA ASP A 237 1.62 -34.37 -7.67
C ASP A 237 1.49 -34.27 -9.21
N ASP A 238 0.29 -33.99 -9.74
CA ASP A 238 0.05 -33.84 -11.15
C ASP A 238 0.72 -32.56 -11.70
N ALA A 239 1.65 -32.73 -12.64
CA ALA A 239 2.38 -31.66 -13.27
C ALA A 239 1.44 -30.60 -13.91
N ALA A 240 0.30 -31.04 -14.47
CA ALA A 240 -0.64 -30.13 -15.11
C ALA A 240 -1.27 -29.13 -14.12
N VAL A 241 -1.48 -29.53 -12.87
CA VAL A 241 -1.99 -28.64 -11.81
C VAL A 241 -0.98 -27.56 -11.47
N TRP A 242 0.30 -27.91 -11.37
CA TRP A 242 1.38 -26.96 -11.08
C TRP A 242 1.64 -26.00 -12.23
N GLU A 243 1.62 -26.51 -13.47
CA GLU A 243 1.75 -25.66 -14.68
C GLU A 243 0.58 -24.67 -14.80
N ALA A 244 -0.66 -25.12 -14.59
CA ALA A 244 -1.83 -24.25 -14.65
C ALA A 244 -1.78 -23.14 -13.59
N ALA A 245 -1.39 -23.48 -12.34
CA ALA A 245 -1.23 -22.50 -11.28
C ALA A 245 -0.12 -21.47 -11.62
N ALA A 246 1.02 -21.91 -12.13
CA ALA A 246 2.11 -21.05 -12.55
C ALA A 246 1.69 -20.13 -13.71
N ALA A 247 0.98 -20.65 -14.72
CA ALA A 247 0.49 -19.87 -15.85
C ALA A 247 -0.50 -18.77 -15.41
N ALA A 248 -1.43 -19.09 -14.49
CA ALA A 248 -2.38 -18.11 -13.94
C ALA A 248 -1.65 -17.00 -13.15
N ALA A 249 -0.66 -17.38 -12.33
CA ALA A 249 0.15 -16.42 -11.59
C ALA A 249 1.01 -15.54 -12.53
N THR A 250 1.55 -16.09 -13.62
CA THR A 250 2.28 -15.33 -14.64
C THR A 250 1.37 -14.31 -15.33
N GLN A 251 0.18 -14.72 -15.73
CA GLN A 251 -0.80 -13.81 -16.33
C GLN A 251 -1.15 -12.65 -15.39
N LEU A 252 -1.30 -12.92 -14.09
CA LEU A 252 -1.50 -11.87 -13.10
C LEU A 252 -0.28 -10.94 -12.97
N ALA A 253 0.93 -11.52 -12.92
CA ALA A 253 2.17 -10.75 -12.84
C ALA A 253 2.34 -9.84 -14.07
N ASP A 254 2.06 -10.35 -15.28
CA ASP A 254 2.06 -9.56 -16.52
C ASP A 254 1.08 -8.38 -16.46
N ALA A 255 -0.15 -8.65 -16.02
CA ALA A 255 -1.17 -7.61 -15.88
C ALA A 255 -0.80 -6.53 -14.84
N LYS A 256 -0.01 -6.86 -13.80
CA LYS A 256 0.36 -5.95 -12.72
C LYS A 256 1.69 -5.25 -12.94
N THR A 257 2.65 -5.88 -13.60
CA THR A 257 4.02 -5.39 -13.70
C THR A 257 4.48 -5.15 -15.15
N ALA A 258 3.69 -5.57 -16.14
CA ALA A 258 4.06 -5.53 -17.56
C ALA A 258 5.47 -6.13 -17.83
N GLY A 259 5.86 -7.17 -17.09
CA GLY A 259 7.18 -7.79 -17.19
C GLY A 259 8.35 -6.96 -16.63
N LYS A 260 8.06 -5.81 -15.96
CA LYS A 260 9.11 -4.86 -15.52
C LYS A 260 9.64 -5.14 -14.11
N SER A 261 9.03 -6.04 -13.34
CA SER A 261 9.51 -6.47 -12.02
C SER A 261 9.89 -7.94 -12.06
N PRO A 262 11.16 -8.34 -11.78
CA PRO A 262 11.61 -9.72 -11.91
C PRO A 262 11.10 -10.64 -10.79
N SER A 263 10.84 -10.12 -9.59
CA SER A 263 10.59 -10.93 -8.39
C SER A 263 9.37 -11.86 -8.49
N PRO A 264 8.19 -11.47 -9.04
CA PRO A 264 7.07 -12.39 -9.15
C PRO A 264 7.37 -13.59 -10.06
N TYR A 265 8.10 -13.38 -11.15
CA TYR A 265 8.45 -14.45 -12.08
C TYR A 265 9.44 -15.43 -11.45
N ARG A 266 10.46 -14.92 -10.75
CA ARG A 266 11.40 -15.77 -10.00
C ARG A 266 10.69 -16.60 -8.93
N ALA A 267 9.73 -16.00 -8.19
CA ALA A 267 8.93 -16.73 -7.21
C ALA A 267 8.07 -17.83 -7.86
N ILE A 268 7.46 -17.56 -9.02
CA ILE A 268 6.65 -18.54 -9.77
C ILE A 268 7.52 -19.72 -10.22
N GLU A 269 8.72 -19.46 -10.75
CA GLU A 269 9.68 -20.49 -11.16
C GLU A 269 10.09 -21.40 -9.98
N LEU A 270 10.42 -20.79 -8.83
CA LEU A 270 10.79 -21.52 -7.61
C LEU A 270 9.65 -22.40 -7.10
N VAL A 271 8.44 -21.84 -7.01
CA VAL A 271 7.23 -22.61 -6.60
C VAL A 271 6.97 -23.75 -7.56
N LYS A 272 7.07 -23.55 -8.86
CA LYS A 272 6.89 -24.60 -9.86
C LYS A 272 7.92 -25.72 -9.70
N ALA A 273 9.20 -25.36 -9.49
CA ALA A 273 10.29 -26.31 -9.29
C ALA A 273 10.12 -27.13 -8.00
N ALA A 274 9.48 -26.59 -6.97
CA ALA A 274 9.25 -27.24 -5.67
C ALA A 274 8.48 -28.57 -5.77
N ARG A 275 7.75 -28.82 -6.86
CA ARG A 275 7.04 -30.09 -7.08
C ARG A 275 7.97 -31.32 -7.01
N THR A 276 9.12 -31.22 -7.66
CA THR A 276 10.04 -32.35 -7.82
C THR A 276 11.42 -32.14 -7.24
N ALA A 277 11.74 -30.93 -6.82
CA ALA A 277 13.06 -30.62 -6.27
C ALA A 277 13.26 -31.27 -4.88
N GLU A 278 14.46 -31.78 -4.64
CA GLU A 278 14.92 -32.11 -3.31
C GLU A 278 15.21 -30.84 -2.51
N ARG A 279 15.11 -30.90 -1.17
CA ARG A 279 15.21 -29.76 -0.28
C ARG A 279 16.47 -28.93 -0.48
N GLU A 280 17.63 -29.57 -0.51
CA GLU A 280 18.93 -28.88 -0.68
C GLU A 280 19.01 -28.14 -2.03
N ALA A 281 18.52 -28.74 -3.10
CA ALA A 281 18.52 -28.13 -4.42
C ALA A 281 17.52 -26.95 -4.49
N ALA A 282 16.36 -27.09 -3.86
CA ALA A 282 15.35 -26.02 -3.79
C ALA A 282 15.85 -24.82 -2.97
N PHE A 283 16.47 -25.07 -1.82
CA PHE A 283 17.04 -24.02 -0.97
C PHE A 283 18.20 -23.31 -1.68
N ALA A 284 19.07 -24.05 -2.37
CA ALA A 284 20.12 -23.44 -3.17
C ALA A 284 19.56 -22.54 -4.31
N ALA A 285 18.45 -22.95 -4.93
CA ALA A 285 17.79 -22.12 -5.96
C ALA A 285 17.14 -20.86 -5.37
N GLU A 286 16.56 -20.94 -4.19
CA GLU A 286 16.05 -19.76 -3.46
C GLU A 286 17.20 -18.83 -3.04
N ASP A 287 18.32 -19.35 -2.55
CA ASP A 287 19.54 -18.58 -2.20
C ASP A 287 20.04 -17.76 -3.40
N GLU A 288 20.18 -18.39 -4.55
CA GLU A 288 20.63 -17.72 -5.77
C GLU A 288 19.63 -16.64 -6.22
N ALA A 289 18.34 -16.95 -6.21
CA ALA A 289 17.30 -15.99 -6.58
C ALA A 289 17.24 -14.80 -5.62
N LEU A 290 17.35 -15.05 -4.31
CA LEU A 290 17.37 -14.01 -3.29
C LEU A 290 18.62 -13.12 -3.42
N ALA A 291 19.79 -13.73 -3.66
CA ALA A 291 21.05 -13.00 -3.85
C ALA A 291 21.00 -12.10 -5.09
N ASP A 292 20.48 -12.59 -6.22
CA ASP A 292 20.29 -11.79 -7.43
C ASP A 292 19.37 -10.60 -7.19
N LEU A 293 18.21 -10.81 -6.55
CA LEU A 293 17.23 -9.77 -6.28
C LEU A 293 17.69 -8.77 -5.20
N LEU A 294 18.51 -9.21 -4.23
CA LEU A 294 19.14 -8.32 -3.27
C LEU A 294 20.09 -7.31 -3.93
N MET A 295 20.64 -7.65 -5.09
CA MET A 295 21.49 -6.75 -5.88
C MET A 295 20.69 -5.93 -6.90
N GLY A 296 19.37 -6.09 -6.97
CA GLY A 296 18.50 -5.36 -7.88
C GLY A 296 18.11 -3.96 -7.38
N ASP A 297 17.82 -3.06 -8.32
CA ASP A 297 17.28 -1.74 -8.04
C ASP A 297 15.84 -1.80 -7.50
N GLU A 298 15.06 -2.83 -7.89
CA GLU A 298 13.66 -2.98 -7.48
C GLU A 298 13.50 -3.10 -5.97
N LEU A 299 14.39 -3.84 -5.31
CA LEU A 299 14.39 -3.91 -3.85
C LEU A 299 14.66 -2.53 -3.22
N ARG A 300 15.66 -1.81 -3.72
CA ARG A 300 16.00 -0.47 -3.22
C ARG A 300 14.84 0.50 -3.40
N ALA A 301 14.21 0.46 -4.57
CA ALA A 301 13.01 1.23 -4.88
C ALA A 301 11.81 0.82 -4.01
N GLY A 302 11.59 -0.48 -3.83
CA GLY A 302 10.54 -1.01 -2.94
C GLY A 302 10.74 -0.59 -1.47
N LEU A 303 11.97 -0.67 -0.95
CA LEU A 303 12.31 -0.21 0.40
C LEU A 303 12.12 1.31 0.55
N TYR A 304 12.52 2.08 -0.45
CA TYR A 304 12.28 3.51 -0.48
C TYR A 304 10.77 3.82 -0.41
N SER A 305 9.96 3.19 -1.26
CA SER A 305 8.50 3.34 -1.22
C SER A 305 7.90 2.93 0.13
N PHE A 306 8.39 1.83 0.70
CA PHE A 306 7.96 1.37 2.02
C PHE A 306 8.27 2.42 3.10
N ASP A 307 9.47 3.00 3.10
CA ASP A 307 9.87 4.06 4.01
C ASP A 307 9.03 5.34 3.82
N LEU A 308 8.69 5.70 2.58
CA LEU A 308 7.77 6.81 2.31
C LEU A 308 6.44 6.61 3.02
N VAL A 309 5.81 5.45 2.83
CA VAL A 309 4.48 5.15 3.41
C VAL A 309 4.55 4.97 4.93
N GLN A 310 5.61 4.33 5.47
CA GLN A 310 5.71 4.02 6.89
C GLN A 310 6.31 5.14 7.73
N LYS A 311 7.21 5.93 7.20
CA LYS A 311 7.95 6.98 7.94
C LYS A 311 7.55 8.38 7.50
N ARG A 312 7.68 8.71 6.19
CA ARG A 312 7.40 10.04 5.66
C ARG A 312 5.94 10.43 5.84
N ALA A 313 5.01 9.55 5.49
CA ALA A 313 3.57 9.78 5.66
C ALA A 313 3.13 10.02 7.11
N LYS A 314 3.85 9.42 8.09
CA LYS A 314 3.56 9.64 9.52
C LYS A 314 4.07 10.98 10.05
N ARG A 315 5.07 11.57 9.39
CA ARG A 315 5.70 12.85 9.75
C ARG A 315 5.85 13.70 8.49
N PRO A 316 4.73 14.26 7.96
CA PRO A 316 4.77 15.11 6.77
C PRO A 316 5.72 16.27 6.99
N ALA A 317 6.56 16.57 5.98
CA ALA A 317 7.44 17.72 6.07
C ALA A 317 6.63 19.02 6.05
N GLY A 318 7.06 20.01 6.81
CA GLY A 318 6.39 21.30 6.88
C GLY A 318 5.06 21.30 7.65
N ALA A 319 4.59 20.13 8.16
CA ALA A 319 3.40 20.09 9.00
C ALA A 319 3.66 20.83 10.33
N PRO A 320 2.71 21.64 10.82
CA PRO A 320 2.85 22.36 12.09
C PRO A 320 2.84 21.42 13.28
N ASP A 321 3.15 21.95 14.48
CA ASP A 321 3.12 21.14 15.71
C ASP A 321 1.71 20.56 15.91
N LYS A 322 1.65 19.24 16.08
CA LYS A 322 0.41 18.51 16.36
C LYS A 322 -0.32 18.97 17.62
N ALA A 323 0.37 19.61 18.55
CA ALA A 323 -0.22 20.17 19.79
C ALA A 323 -1.18 21.33 19.50
N LEU A 324 -1.07 21.97 18.33
CA LEU A 324 -1.99 23.04 17.90
C LEU A 324 -3.32 22.52 17.34
N ALA A 325 -3.41 21.22 17.07
CA ALA A 325 -4.61 20.62 16.49
C ALA A 325 -5.79 20.69 17.48
N ARG A 326 -6.93 21.16 16.98
CA ARG A 326 -8.20 21.18 17.72
C ARG A 326 -8.94 19.86 17.52
N PRO A 327 -9.68 19.35 18.52
CA PRO A 327 -10.49 18.14 18.35
C PRO A 327 -11.66 18.42 17.39
N VAL A 328 -11.98 17.44 16.55
CA VAL A 328 -13.13 17.49 15.64
C VAL A 328 -14.20 16.55 16.17
N GLY A 329 -15.24 17.09 16.75
CA GLY A 329 -16.38 16.36 17.32
C GLY A 329 -17.64 16.37 16.44
N LYS A 330 -17.74 17.31 15.48
CA LYS A 330 -18.86 17.42 14.54
C LYS A 330 -18.39 17.97 13.20
N VAL A 331 -18.92 17.41 12.11
CA VAL A 331 -18.54 17.77 10.74
C VAL A 331 -19.75 18.23 9.93
N GLY A 332 -19.58 19.36 9.22
CA GLY A 332 -20.48 19.82 8.18
C GLY A 332 -19.98 19.45 6.79
N ILE A 333 -20.87 19.08 5.90
CA ILE A 333 -20.55 18.81 4.49
C ILE A 333 -21.47 19.65 3.60
N VAL A 334 -20.91 20.51 2.76
CA VAL A 334 -21.65 21.27 1.76
C VAL A 334 -21.56 20.58 0.42
N GLY A 335 -22.71 20.17 -0.10
CA GLY A 335 -22.86 19.27 -1.25
C GLY A 335 -23.40 17.93 -0.83
N ALA A 336 -24.22 17.30 -1.70
CA ALA A 336 -24.76 15.95 -1.52
C ALA A 336 -24.52 15.06 -2.75
N GLY A 337 -23.57 15.44 -3.60
CA GLY A 337 -23.12 14.65 -4.73
C GLY A 337 -22.31 13.41 -4.30
N LEU A 338 -21.80 12.68 -5.29
CA LEU A 338 -21.04 11.44 -5.06
C LEU A 338 -19.84 11.65 -4.12
N MET A 339 -19.01 12.67 -4.37
CA MET A 339 -17.85 12.96 -3.51
C MET A 339 -18.26 13.30 -2.08
N ALA A 340 -19.24 14.19 -1.90
CA ALA A 340 -19.76 14.57 -0.58
C ALA A 340 -20.29 13.36 0.19
N SER A 341 -21.01 12.46 -0.47
CA SER A 341 -21.55 11.24 0.14
C SER A 341 -20.44 10.24 0.52
N GLN A 342 -19.40 10.09 -0.30
CA GLN A 342 -18.23 9.27 0.05
C GLN A 342 -17.43 9.86 1.23
N LEU A 343 -17.29 11.20 1.29
CA LEU A 343 -16.68 11.90 2.41
C LEU A 343 -17.48 11.69 3.70
N ALA A 344 -18.80 11.87 3.66
CA ALA A 344 -19.67 11.60 4.80
C ALA A 344 -19.48 10.18 5.35
N MET A 345 -19.47 9.18 4.45
CA MET A 345 -19.21 7.79 4.82
C MET A 345 -17.84 7.59 5.45
N LEU A 346 -16.80 8.26 4.96
CA LEU A 346 -15.45 8.20 5.53
C LEU A 346 -15.41 8.80 6.94
N PHE A 347 -16.00 9.99 7.16
CA PHE A 347 -16.02 10.67 8.45
C PHE A 347 -16.77 9.84 9.51
N ILE A 348 -17.98 9.36 9.22
CA ILE A 348 -18.77 8.58 10.21
C ILE A 348 -18.09 7.24 10.55
N ARG A 349 -17.40 6.60 9.60
CA ARG A 349 -16.71 5.32 9.85
C ARG A 349 -15.42 5.48 10.64
N SER A 350 -14.64 6.50 10.31
CA SER A 350 -13.28 6.66 10.81
C SER A 350 -13.24 7.48 12.09
N LEU A 351 -13.87 8.65 12.12
CA LEU A 351 -13.90 9.52 13.30
C LEU A 351 -15.06 9.20 14.23
N LYS A 352 -16.15 8.59 13.73
CA LYS A 352 -17.37 8.25 14.50
C LYS A 352 -18.04 9.47 15.11
N VAL A 353 -18.01 10.59 14.38
CA VAL A 353 -18.62 11.87 14.77
C VAL A 353 -19.91 12.12 13.99
N PRO A 354 -20.86 12.93 14.53
CA PRO A 354 -22.00 13.40 13.77
C PRO A 354 -21.59 14.18 12.52
N VAL A 355 -22.31 13.93 11.43
CA VAL A 355 -22.11 14.59 10.13
C VAL A 355 -23.45 15.18 9.69
N ILE A 356 -23.46 16.46 9.32
CA ILE A 356 -24.61 17.10 8.67
C ILE A 356 -24.22 17.37 7.21
N MET A 357 -25.06 16.88 6.29
CA MET A 357 -24.89 17.10 4.84
C MET A 357 -25.92 18.12 4.37
N THR A 358 -25.49 19.11 3.57
CA THR A 358 -26.41 20.11 2.99
C THR A 358 -26.26 20.22 1.48
N ASP A 359 -27.36 20.52 0.80
CA ASP A 359 -27.37 20.88 -0.63
C ASP A 359 -28.46 21.91 -0.91
N LEU A 360 -28.60 22.33 -2.17
CA LEU A 360 -29.55 23.35 -2.62
C LEU A 360 -31.01 22.96 -2.43
N ASP A 361 -31.32 21.66 -2.55
CA ASP A 361 -32.67 21.14 -2.42
C ASP A 361 -32.73 19.83 -1.63
N GLN A 362 -33.92 19.51 -1.11
CA GLN A 362 -34.12 18.33 -0.25
C GLN A 362 -33.94 17.01 -1.03
N GLU A 363 -34.25 16.96 -2.31
CA GLU A 363 -34.11 15.75 -3.12
C GLU A 363 -32.64 15.32 -3.23
N ARG A 364 -31.73 16.28 -3.44
CA ARG A 364 -30.28 16.02 -3.47
C ARG A 364 -29.76 15.54 -2.11
N VAL A 365 -30.19 16.22 -1.04
CA VAL A 365 -29.83 15.85 0.32
C VAL A 365 -30.28 14.42 0.63
N ASP A 366 -31.52 14.08 0.33
CA ASP A 366 -32.09 12.76 0.58
C ASP A 366 -31.34 11.67 -0.23
N LYS A 367 -30.99 11.94 -1.49
CA LYS A 367 -30.15 11.03 -2.30
C LYS A 367 -28.77 10.81 -1.70
N GLY A 368 -28.12 11.87 -1.21
CA GLY A 368 -26.81 11.77 -0.56
C GLY A 368 -26.86 10.94 0.71
N VAL A 369 -27.83 11.20 1.59
CA VAL A 369 -28.02 10.41 2.83
C VAL A 369 -28.40 8.96 2.50
N ALA A 370 -29.27 8.74 1.52
CA ALA A 370 -29.65 7.38 1.08
C ALA A 370 -28.45 6.60 0.52
N TYR A 371 -27.54 7.26 -0.21
CA TYR A 371 -26.28 6.64 -0.65
C TYR A 371 -25.47 6.13 0.55
N VAL A 372 -25.27 6.97 1.58
CA VAL A 372 -24.52 6.59 2.78
C VAL A 372 -25.17 5.42 3.50
N HIS A 373 -26.49 5.45 3.68
CA HIS A 373 -27.25 4.34 4.28
C HIS A 373 -27.10 3.05 3.46
N GLY A 374 -27.20 3.14 2.14
CA GLY A 374 -27.02 2.00 1.23
C GLY A 374 -25.65 1.34 1.33
N GLU A 375 -24.57 2.12 1.47
CA GLU A 375 -23.23 1.57 1.67
C GLU A 375 -23.05 0.89 3.04
N ILE A 376 -23.71 1.41 4.07
CA ILE A 376 -23.78 0.76 5.40
C ILE A 376 -24.52 -0.58 5.27
N ASP A 377 -25.68 -0.59 4.59
CA ASP A 377 -26.48 -1.81 4.37
C ASP A 377 -25.75 -2.87 3.56
N LYS A 378 -24.99 -2.47 2.53
CA LYS A 378 -24.11 -3.37 1.79
C LYS A 378 -23.03 -3.99 2.68
N SER A 379 -22.50 -3.22 3.64
CA SER A 379 -21.49 -3.72 4.59
C SER A 379 -22.10 -4.72 5.57
N LEU A 380 -23.33 -4.46 6.03
CA LEU A 380 -24.13 -5.36 6.88
C LEU A 380 -24.45 -6.66 6.15
N ALA A 381 -25.00 -6.58 4.94
CA ALA A 381 -25.33 -7.75 4.12
C ALA A 381 -24.13 -8.66 3.82
N LYS A 382 -22.93 -8.09 3.72
CA LYS A 382 -21.66 -8.83 3.56
C LYS A 382 -21.10 -9.37 4.89
N GLY A 383 -21.80 -9.20 6.02
CA GLY A 383 -21.33 -9.62 7.35
C GLY A 383 -20.08 -8.89 7.85
N LYS A 384 -19.75 -7.73 7.26
CA LYS A 384 -18.57 -6.93 7.68
C LYS A 384 -18.81 -6.13 8.96
N ILE A 385 -20.06 -5.85 9.28
CA ILE A 385 -20.50 -5.15 10.49
C ILE A 385 -21.76 -5.82 11.05
N THR A 386 -22.02 -5.64 12.36
CA THR A 386 -23.23 -6.09 13.01
C THR A 386 -24.39 -5.13 12.77
N GLN A 387 -25.64 -5.56 13.04
CA GLN A 387 -26.83 -4.70 12.96
C GLN A 387 -26.74 -3.48 13.88
N ASP A 388 -26.28 -3.66 15.13
CA ASP A 388 -26.10 -2.56 16.08
C ASP A 388 -25.09 -1.53 15.55
N LYS A 389 -23.99 -2.00 14.94
CA LYS A 389 -23.01 -1.11 14.35
C LYS A 389 -23.58 -0.35 13.15
N ALA A 390 -24.39 -1.01 12.31
CA ALA A 390 -25.08 -0.35 11.21
C ALA A 390 -26.02 0.75 11.71
N ASN A 391 -26.82 0.47 12.73
CA ASN A 391 -27.73 1.44 13.34
C ASN A 391 -26.98 2.64 13.92
N GLN A 392 -25.86 2.41 14.64
CA GLN A 392 -25.00 3.47 15.16
C GLN A 392 -24.46 4.38 14.05
N LEU A 393 -23.95 3.79 12.95
CA LEU A 393 -23.39 4.56 11.84
C LEU A 393 -24.48 5.38 11.12
N LYS A 394 -25.66 4.81 10.88
CA LYS A 394 -26.78 5.52 10.26
C LYS A 394 -27.26 6.71 11.09
N ALA A 395 -27.22 6.61 12.43
CA ALA A 395 -27.61 7.69 13.33
C ALA A 395 -26.62 8.87 13.32
N LEU A 396 -25.40 8.71 12.78
CA LEU A 396 -24.40 9.77 12.72
C LEU A 396 -24.57 10.71 11.51
N ILE A 397 -25.40 10.36 10.51
CA ILE A 397 -25.60 11.19 9.34
C ILE A 397 -27.00 11.80 9.34
N THR A 398 -27.07 13.11 9.13
CA THR A 398 -28.32 13.85 8.93
C THR A 398 -28.21 14.74 7.70
N GLY A 399 -29.34 15.06 7.10
CA GLY A 399 -29.43 15.94 5.95
C GLY A 399 -30.25 17.19 6.24
N SER A 400 -29.89 18.31 5.64
CA SER A 400 -30.61 19.58 5.76
C SER A 400 -30.39 20.44 4.52
N THR A 401 -31.33 21.30 4.16
CA THR A 401 -31.13 22.38 3.18
C THR A 401 -30.61 23.66 3.82
N SER A 402 -30.64 23.77 5.16
CA SER A 402 -30.10 24.89 5.92
C SER A 402 -28.70 24.62 6.44
N LYS A 403 -27.84 25.64 6.40
CA LYS A 403 -26.48 25.60 6.99
C LYS A 403 -26.48 25.90 8.51
N GLU A 404 -27.62 26.30 9.12
CA GLU A 404 -27.73 26.55 10.56
C GLU A 404 -27.27 25.37 11.43
N GLY A 405 -27.43 24.15 10.93
CA GLY A 405 -26.93 22.94 11.58
C GLY A 405 -25.41 22.88 11.73
N PHE A 406 -24.65 23.77 11.11
CA PHE A 406 -23.19 23.87 11.24
C PHE A 406 -22.73 24.76 12.40
N ALA A 407 -23.64 25.42 13.12
CA ALA A 407 -23.27 26.40 14.16
C ALA A 407 -22.28 25.89 15.21
N ASP A 408 -22.35 24.60 15.53
CA ASP A 408 -21.46 23.89 16.46
C ASP A 408 -20.53 22.88 15.76
N ALA A 409 -20.32 23.01 14.43
CA ALA A 409 -19.37 22.18 13.71
C ALA A 409 -17.93 22.68 13.94
N ASP A 410 -17.01 21.75 14.15
CA ASP A 410 -15.57 22.03 14.29
C ASP A 410 -14.85 22.03 12.95
N PHE A 411 -15.43 21.35 11.95
CA PHE A 411 -14.86 21.18 10.64
C PHE A 411 -15.96 21.16 9.57
N VAL A 412 -15.90 22.04 8.60
CA VAL A 412 -16.82 22.04 7.46
C VAL A 412 -16.05 21.81 6.18
N ILE A 413 -16.47 20.83 5.38
CA ILE A 413 -15.88 20.56 4.06
C ILE A 413 -16.91 20.80 2.95
N GLU A 414 -16.52 21.55 1.90
CA GLU A 414 -17.32 21.66 0.70
C GLU A 414 -16.83 20.70 -0.39
N ALA A 415 -17.79 20.11 -1.08
CA ALA A 415 -17.60 19.29 -2.28
C ALA A 415 -18.72 19.63 -3.29
N VAL A 416 -18.83 20.91 -3.59
CA VAL A 416 -19.77 21.49 -4.54
C VAL A 416 -19.15 21.60 -5.94
N PHE A 417 -19.87 22.20 -6.88
CA PHE A 417 -19.40 22.38 -8.26
C PHE A 417 -18.06 23.14 -8.31
N GLU A 418 -17.14 22.69 -9.18
CA GLU A 418 -15.76 23.17 -9.28
C GLU A 418 -15.70 24.53 -10.03
N GLU A 419 -16.21 25.56 -9.36
CA GLU A 419 -16.25 26.93 -9.88
C GLU A 419 -16.01 27.93 -8.72
N MET A 420 -15.08 28.86 -8.90
CA MET A 420 -14.59 29.78 -7.86
C MET A 420 -15.69 30.62 -7.23
N GLY A 421 -16.58 31.21 -8.05
CA GLY A 421 -17.68 32.05 -7.56
C GLY A 421 -18.69 31.28 -6.71
N VAL A 422 -18.97 30.02 -7.09
CA VAL A 422 -19.84 29.13 -6.29
C VAL A 422 -19.21 28.85 -4.94
N LYS A 423 -17.92 28.51 -4.92
CA LYS A 423 -17.19 28.19 -3.67
C LYS A 423 -17.06 29.41 -2.76
N LYS A 424 -16.73 30.59 -3.31
CA LYS A 424 -16.71 31.87 -2.55
C LYS A 424 -18.07 32.17 -1.91
N LYS A 425 -19.17 31.99 -2.65
CA LYS A 425 -20.53 32.16 -2.12
C LYS A 425 -20.83 31.17 -0.98
N VAL A 426 -20.51 29.92 -1.17
CA VAL A 426 -20.69 28.88 -0.13
C VAL A 426 -19.96 29.25 1.15
N TRP A 427 -18.69 29.66 1.05
CA TRP A 427 -17.90 30.04 2.22
C TRP A 427 -18.40 31.31 2.89
N ALA A 428 -18.84 32.31 2.16
CA ALA A 428 -19.45 33.51 2.72
C ALA A 428 -20.72 33.20 3.52
N GLU A 429 -21.53 32.23 3.07
CA GLU A 429 -22.72 31.78 3.80
C GLU A 429 -22.37 30.92 5.04
N VAL A 430 -21.40 29.99 4.92
CA VAL A 430 -20.97 29.12 6.02
C VAL A 430 -20.32 29.94 7.15
N GLU A 431 -19.49 30.93 6.79
CA GLU A 431 -18.81 31.80 7.76
C GLU A 431 -19.75 32.52 8.71
N GLN A 432 -20.97 32.87 8.27
CA GLN A 432 -21.97 33.55 9.10
C GLN A 432 -22.55 32.66 10.19
N VAL A 433 -22.38 31.35 10.08
CA VAL A 433 -23.05 30.36 10.93
C VAL A 433 -22.09 29.71 11.92
N VAL A 434 -20.88 29.38 11.46
CA VAL A 434 -19.89 28.61 12.24
C VAL A 434 -19.09 29.48 13.20
N THR A 435 -18.51 28.88 14.24
CA THR A 435 -17.58 29.58 15.14
C THR A 435 -16.29 29.99 14.42
N PRO A 436 -15.55 31.01 14.88
CA PRO A 436 -14.26 31.39 14.29
C PRO A 436 -13.22 30.28 14.28
N GLU A 437 -13.30 29.34 15.20
CA GLU A 437 -12.37 28.20 15.36
C GLU A 437 -12.66 27.07 14.38
N CYS A 438 -13.83 27.04 13.75
CA CYS A 438 -14.22 25.99 12.81
C CYS A 438 -13.33 26.03 11.57
N VAL A 439 -12.73 24.90 11.21
CA VAL A 439 -11.91 24.79 9.98
C VAL A 439 -12.83 24.69 8.77
N LEU A 440 -12.55 25.50 7.74
CA LEU A 440 -13.24 25.49 6.46
C LEU A 440 -12.36 24.81 5.41
N ALA A 441 -12.74 23.60 5.01
CA ALA A 441 -11.95 22.75 4.11
C ALA A 441 -12.58 22.66 2.73
N SER A 442 -11.81 22.89 1.67
CA SER A 442 -12.27 22.72 0.30
C SER A 442 -11.72 21.45 -0.32
N ASN A 443 -12.61 20.62 -0.92
CA ASN A 443 -12.21 19.46 -1.69
C ASN A 443 -11.92 19.82 -3.17
N THR A 444 -11.60 21.07 -3.48
CA THR A 444 -11.22 21.47 -4.83
C THR A 444 -10.06 20.63 -5.34
N SER A 445 -10.06 20.34 -6.63
CA SER A 445 -8.97 19.61 -7.31
C SER A 445 -7.96 20.53 -8.00
N SER A 446 -8.25 21.82 -8.14
CA SER A 446 -7.44 22.72 -8.99
C SER A 446 -7.47 24.19 -8.60
N LEU A 447 -8.50 24.66 -7.86
CA LEU A 447 -8.72 26.08 -7.59
C LEU A 447 -7.87 26.56 -6.41
N SER A 448 -7.42 27.84 -6.49
CA SER A 448 -6.61 28.47 -5.44
C SER A 448 -7.38 28.62 -4.12
N ILE A 449 -6.82 28.10 -3.05
CA ILE A 449 -7.33 28.25 -1.69
C ILE A 449 -7.19 29.70 -1.22
N THR A 450 -6.12 30.35 -1.57
CA THR A 450 -5.86 31.77 -1.28
C THR A 450 -6.93 32.65 -1.88
N GLU A 451 -7.24 32.46 -3.17
CA GLU A 451 -8.30 33.22 -3.84
C GLU A 451 -9.69 32.90 -3.24
N MET A 452 -9.95 31.66 -2.95
CA MET A 452 -11.22 31.21 -2.37
C MET A 452 -11.49 31.86 -1.00
N ALA A 453 -10.44 32.01 -0.19
CA ALA A 453 -10.52 32.61 1.14
C ALA A 453 -10.52 34.14 1.14
N SER A 454 -10.20 34.80 0.03
CA SER A 454 -9.89 36.24 -0.03
C SER A 454 -11.02 37.15 0.44
N GLY A 455 -12.28 36.73 0.35
CA GLY A 455 -13.46 37.51 0.73
C GLY A 455 -13.98 37.24 2.15
N LEU A 456 -13.34 36.37 2.91
CA LEU A 456 -13.80 35.97 4.26
C LEU A 456 -13.23 36.93 5.33
N GLN A 457 -13.95 37.05 6.44
CA GLN A 457 -13.48 37.75 7.63
C GLN A 457 -12.38 36.99 8.36
N HIS A 458 -12.46 35.62 8.32
CA HIS A 458 -11.54 34.70 8.96
C HIS A 458 -10.90 33.74 7.93
N PRO A 459 -10.09 34.25 6.97
CA PRO A 459 -9.43 33.44 5.96
C PRO A 459 -8.36 32.52 6.53
N GLU A 460 -7.88 32.78 7.76
CA GLU A 460 -6.84 31.99 8.44
C GLU A 460 -7.28 30.55 8.76
N ARG A 461 -8.57 30.26 8.73
CA ARG A 461 -9.13 28.92 8.98
C ARG A 461 -9.45 28.10 7.72
N VAL A 462 -9.16 28.67 6.54
CA VAL A 462 -9.44 28.00 5.27
C VAL A 462 -8.26 27.14 4.84
N VAL A 463 -8.54 25.91 4.40
CA VAL A 463 -7.54 24.96 3.97
C VAL A 463 -8.07 24.12 2.79
N GLY A 464 -7.24 23.82 1.83
CA GLY A 464 -7.49 22.77 0.83
C GLY A 464 -7.36 21.39 1.48
N PHE A 465 -8.28 20.50 1.17
CA PHE A 465 -8.37 19.15 1.76
C PHE A 465 -8.78 18.18 0.65
N HIS A 466 -7.86 17.98 -0.29
CA HIS A 466 -8.11 17.34 -1.58
C HIS A 466 -8.02 15.83 -1.51
N PHE A 467 -9.17 15.17 -1.67
CA PHE A 467 -9.29 13.72 -1.75
C PHE A 467 -9.30 13.21 -3.18
N PHE A 468 -8.97 11.93 -3.34
CA PHE A 468 -8.99 11.21 -4.61
C PHE A 468 -10.13 10.19 -4.66
N ASN A 469 -10.78 10.08 -5.81
CA ASN A 469 -11.89 9.14 -6.03
C ASN A 469 -11.35 7.75 -6.46
N PRO A 470 -11.84 6.63 -5.91
CA PRO A 470 -12.83 6.49 -4.83
C PRO A 470 -12.26 6.82 -3.44
N VAL A 471 -12.96 7.69 -2.69
CA VAL A 471 -12.49 8.21 -1.39
C VAL A 471 -12.13 7.10 -0.39
N ALA A 472 -12.87 5.99 -0.40
CA ALA A 472 -12.61 4.87 0.51
C ALA A 472 -11.36 4.05 0.16
N VAL A 473 -10.87 4.14 -1.08
CA VAL A 473 -9.79 3.31 -1.62
C VAL A 473 -8.48 4.10 -1.71
N MET A 474 -8.54 5.32 -2.27
CA MET A 474 -7.36 6.14 -2.51
C MET A 474 -6.79 6.67 -1.21
N PRO A 475 -5.52 6.36 -0.87
CA PRO A 475 -4.95 6.73 0.42
C PRO A 475 -4.53 8.20 0.51
N LEU A 476 -4.22 8.87 -0.59
CA LEU A 476 -3.68 10.24 -0.60
C LEU A 476 -4.71 11.26 -0.11
N LEU A 477 -4.21 12.23 0.64
CA LEU A 477 -4.88 13.47 0.99
C LEU A 477 -3.86 14.61 0.87
N GLU A 478 -4.04 15.48 -0.12
CA GLU A 478 -3.26 16.71 -0.24
C GLU A 478 -3.86 17.77 0.68
N ILE A 479 -3.04 18.38 1.53
CA ILE A 479 -3.44 19.47 2.44
C ILE A 479 -2.74 20.74 1.98
N ILE A 480 -3.54 21.74 1.61
CA ILE A 480 -3.09 22.94 0.92
C ILE A 480 -3.43 24.16 1.78
N PRO A 481 -2.46 24.79 2.46
CA PRO A 481 -2.68 26.08 3.09
C PRO A 481 -2.86 27.17 2.04
N GLY A 482 -3.82 28.05 2.22
CA GLY A 482 -3.81 29.35 1.56
C GLY A 482 -2.76 30.28 2.19
N GLU A 483 -2.51 31.45 1.58
CA GLU A 483 -1.49 32.39 2.04
C GLU A 483 -1.68 32.84 3.50
N ARG A 484 -2.93 32.88 3.98
CA ARG A 484 -3.30 33.32 5.32
C ARG A 484 -3.67 32.19 6.30
N THR A 485 -3.64 30.94 5.86
CA THR A 485 -4.00 29.79 6.72
C THR A 485 -3.09 29.73 7.94
N ASP A 486 -3.67 29.65 9.15
CA ASP A 486 -2.91 29.56 10.38
C ASP A 486 -2.46 28.12 10.73
N ASP A 487 -1.46 28.02 11.60
CA ASP A 487 -0.90 26.74 12.02
C ASP A 487 -1.92 25.87 12.77
N ALA A 488 -2.89 26.43 13.47
CA ALA A 488 -3.89 25.67 14.21
C ALA A 488 -4.92 25.05 13.27
N ALA A 489 -5.37 25.76 12.25
CA ALA A 489 -6.23 25.22 11.19
C ALA A 489 -5.50 24.11 10.42
N LEU A 490 -4.25 24.36 10.05
CA LEU A 490 -3.41 23.42 9.33
C LEU A 490 -3.12 22.15 10.17
N ALA A 491 -2.77 22.29 11.45
CA ALA A 491 -2.57 21.17 12.37
C ALA A 491 -3.85 20.33 12.54
N THR A 492 -5.02 21.01 12.64
CA THR A 492 -6.33 20.36 12.74
C THR A 492 -6.65 19.56 11.46
N ALA A 493 -6.36 20.13 10.28
CA ALA A 493 -6.50 19.43 9.01
C ALA A 493 -5.62 18.16 8.96
N PHE A 494 -4.34 18.24 9.35
CA PHE A 494 -3.46 17.07 9.42
C PHE A 494 -3.95 16.02 10.43
N ALA A 495 -4.39 16.45 11.61
CA ALA A 495 -4.93 15.53 12.63
C ALA A 495 -6.19 14.82 12.13
N THR A 496 -7.10 15.58 11.49
CA THR A 496 -8.32 15.05 10.87
C THR A 496 -7.98 14.05 9.77
N GLY A 497 -7.09 14.38 8.82
CA GLY A 497 -6.67 13.48 7.75
C GLY A 497 -6.07 12.17 8.28
N LYS A 498 -5.22 12.24 9.31
CA LYS A 498 -4.69 11.05 10.00
C LYS A 498 -5.78 10.25 10.69
N GLY A 499 -6.74 10.90 11.34
CA GLY A 499 -7.92 10.25 11.93
C GLY A 499 -8.76 9.51 10.88
N LEU A 500 -8.84 10.05 9.67
CA LEU A 500 -9.46 9.41 8.51
C LEU A 500 -8.60 8.29 7.89
N LYS A 501 -7.43 8.00 8.46
CA LYS A 501 -6.45 7.00 7.97
C LYS A 501 -5.91 7.31 6.58
N LYS A 502 -5.76 8.59 6.26
CA LYS A 502 -5.19 9.05 5.00
C LYS A 502 -3.69 9.32 5.11
N THR A 503 -3.01 9.19 3.98
CA THR A 503 -1.63 9.63 3.78
C THR A 503 -1.65 11.11 3.45
N CYS A 504 -1.32 11.95 4.45
CA CYS A 504 -1.38 13.40 4.33
C CYS A 504 -0.03 13.96 3.87
N ILE A 505 -0.05 14.83 2.86
CA ILE A 505 1.11 15.62 2.42
C ILE A 505 0.77 17.09 2.43
N LEU A 506 1.77 17.93 2.69
CA LEU A 506 1.66 19.40 2.58
C LEU A 506 2.00 19.82 1.17
N VAL A 507 1.11 20.59 0.55
CA VAL A 507 1.26 21.07 -0.82
C VAL A 507 1.01 22.58 -0.85
N LYS A 508 1.87 23.32 -1.52
CA LYS A 508 1.66 24.76 -1.73
C LYS A 508 0.43 24.98 -2.62
N ASP A 509 -0.31 26.06 -2.36
CA ASP A 509 -1.42 26.51 -3.20
C ASP A 509 -0.93 26.81 -4.63
N SER A 510 -1.25 25.92 -5.55
CA SER A 510 -0.82 25.92 -6.94
C SER A 510 -1.85 25.17 -7.80
N PRO A 511 -2.07 25.54 -9.07
CA PRO A 511 -3.04 24.86 -9.92
C PRO A 511 -2.85 23.35 -9.98
N SER A 512 -3.92 22.61 -9.66
CA SER A 512 -3.99 21.13 -9.67
C SER A 512 -2.99 20.42 -8.75
N PHE A 513 -2.35 21.13 -7.82
CA PHE A 513 -1.49 20.63 -6.74
C PHE A 513 -0.34 19.74 -7.22
N ILE A 514 -0.10 18.54 -6.64
CA ILE A 514 0.98 17.65 -7.08
C ILE A 514 0.45 16.55 -8.02
N ALA A 515 -0.45 15.70 -7.53
CA ALA A 515 -0.80 14.47 -8.24
C ALA A 515 -1.54 14.77 -9.55
N ASN A 516 -2.53 15.65 -9.54
CA ASN A 516 -3.31 15.98 -10.74
C ASN A 516 -2.48 16.80 -11.76
N ARG A 517 -1.55 17.62 -11.30
CA ARG A 517 -0.64 18.39 -12.17
C ARG A 517 0.29 17.44 -12.94
N LEU A 518 0.91 16.46 -12.26
CA LEU A 518 1.77 15.47 -12.92
C LEU A 518 0.97 14.50 -13.79
N LEU A 519 -0.22 14.07 -13.36
CA LEU A 519 -1.12 13.30 -14.22
C LEU A 519 -1.52 14.08 -15.47
N GLY A 520 -1.87 15.37 -15.33
CA GLY A 520 -2.20 16.23 -16.47
C GLY A 520 -1.03 16.36 -17.45
N ARG A 521 0.20 16.48 -16.94
CA ARG A 521 1.41 16.55 -17.76
C ARG A 521 1.66 15.22 -18.50
N PHE A 522 1.53 14.08 -17.78
CA PHE A 522 1.64 12.74 -18.33
C PHE A 522 0.61 12.48 -19.44
N MET A 523 -0.66 12.72 -19.13
CA MET A 523 -1.76 12.47 -20.07
C MET A 523 -1.75 13.41 -21.27
N GLY A 524 -1.40 14.69 -21.05
CA GLY A 524 -1.26 15.66 -22.12
C GLY A 524 -0.17 15.26 -23.12
N GLU A 525 1.00 14.86 -22.63
CA GLU A 525 2.10 14.42 -23.51
C GLU A 525 1.78 13.13 -24.25
N PHE A 526 1.16 12.14 -23.57
CA PHE A 526 0.67 10.93 -24.22
C PHE A 526 -0.32 11.24 -25.34
N SER A 527 -1.33 12.07 -25.06
CA SER A 527 -2.31 12.47 -26.07
C SER A 527 -1.67 13.20 -27.25
N LYS A 528 -0.67 14.07 -26.97
CA LYS A 528 0.08 14.78 -28.02
C LYS A 528 0.84 13.83 -28.93
N ILE A 529 1.48 12.80 -28.37
CA ILE A 529 2.21 11.77 -29.12
C ILE A 529 1.26 11.01 -30.06
N VAL A 530 0.07 10.66 -29.57
CA VAL A 530 -0.96 9.97 -30.39
C VAL A 530 -1.54 10.91 -31.45
N ASP A 531 -1.86 12.16 -31.07
CA ASP A 531 -2.39 13.17 -32.00
C ASP A 531 -1.37 13.57 -33.09
N GLU A 532 -0.06 13.43 -32.81
CA GLU A 532 1.03 13.62 -33.78
C GLU A 532 1.21 12.42 -34.73
N GLY A 533 0.50 11.29 -34.52
CA GLY A 533 0.44 10.17 -35.45
C GLY A 533 1.12 8.88 -34.97
N THR A 534 1.66 8.82 -33.77
CA THR A 534 2.18 7.55 -33.20
C THR A 534 0.99 6.63 -32.87
N PRO A 535 0.99 5.36 -33.32
CA PRO A 535 -0.06 4.40 -32.98
C PRO A 535 -0.21 4.24 -31.46
N VAL A 536 -1.46 4.16 -31.00
CA VAL A 536 -1.77 4.09 -29.56
C VAL A 536 -1.18 2.86 -28.88
N GLU A 537 -1.06 1.75 -29.59
CA GLU A 537 -0.42 0.51 -29.12
C GLU A 537 1.05 0.73 -28.80
N VAL A 538 1.79 1.42 -29.71
CA VAL A 538 3.21 1.78 -29.53
C VAL A 538 3.37 2.77 -28.37
N ALA A 539 2.45 3.75 -28.29
CA ALA A 539 2.44 4.71 -27.19
C ALA A 539 2.21 4.00 -25.83
N ASN A 540 1.26 3.06 -25.78
CA ASN A 540 1.00 2.25 -24.57
C ASN A 540 2.20 1.37 -24.18
N GLU A 541 2.88 0.76 -25.15
CA GLU A 541 4.09 -0.01 -24.88
C GLU A 541 5.19 0.86 -24.26
N GLY A 542 5.36 2.08 -24.77
CA GLY A 542 6.36 3.03 -24.24
C GLY A 542 6.13 3.42 -22.79
N ILE A 543 4.88 3.52 -22.34
CA ILE A 543 4.54 3.87 -20.96
C ILE A 543 4.27 2.67 -20.06
N ALA A 544 4.44 1.45 -20.56
CA ALA A 544 4.21 0.24 -19.78
C ALA A 544 5.00 0.24 -18.47
N GLY A 545 4.30 -0.07 -17.34
CA GLY A 545 4.88 -0.08 -16.00
C GLY A 545 5.04 1.31 -15.35
N LEU A 546 4.58 2.41 -15.96
CA LEU A 546 4.54 3.73 -15.31
C LEU A 546 3.28 3.91 -14.46
N ALA A 547 2.12 3.70 -15.05
CA ALA A 547 0.81 3.87 -14.44
C ALA A 547 0.05 2.54 -14.38
N PRO A 548 -0.99 2.43 -13.53
CA PRO A 548 -1.74 1.19 -13.35
C PRO A 548 -2.60 0.81 -14.58
N MET A 549 -2.85 1.76 -15.46
CA MET A 549 -3.65 1.56 -16.68
C MET A 549 -3.26 2.56 -17.77
N PRO A 550 -3.55 2.26 -19.04
CA PRO A 550 -3.33 3.18 -20.14
C PRO A 550 -4.14 4.48 -20.01
N PRO A 551 -3.62 5.64 -20.48
CA PRO A 551 -4.28 6.94 -20.37
C PRO A 551 -5.67 6.98 -20.97
N GLN A 552 -5.93 6.36 -22.12
CA GLN A 552 -7.26 6.32 -22.75
C GLN A 552 -8.30 5.59 -21.89
N VAL A 553 -7.87 4.54 -21.16
CA VAL A 553 -8.75 3.82 -20.21
C VAL A 553 -9.05 4.72 -19.00
N LEU A 554 -8.05 5.47 -18.52
CA LEU A 554 -8.25 6.43 -17.44
C LEU A 554 -9.21 7.56 -17.83
N VAL A 555 -9.10 8.09 -19.06
CA VAL A 555 -10.07 9.07 -19.62
C VAL A 555 -11.49 8.52 -19.58
N GLY A 556 -11.69 7.26 -19.99
CA GLY A 556 -13.00 6.61 -19.94
C GLY A 556 -13.57 6.46 -18.53
N LEU A 557 -12.70 6.19 -17.53
CA LEU A 557 -13.11 6.05 -16.13
C LEU A 557 -13.43 7.38 -15.45
N VAL A 558 -12.64 8.42 -15.71
CA VAL A 558 -12.82 9.76 -15.15
C VAL A 558 -13.94 10.51 -15.86
N GLY A 559 -14.11 10.26 -17.14
CA GLY A 559 -15.00 10.93 -18.07
C GLY A 559 -14.27 11.96 -18.93
N PRO A 560 -14.44 11.91 -20.28
CA PRO A 560 -13.73 12.79 -21.21
C PRO A 560 -13.94 14.28 -20.94
N ALA A 561 -15.13 14.69 -20.53
CA ALA A 561 -15.44 16.09 -20.20
C ALA A 561 -14.64 16.60 -19.00
N ILE A 562 -14.43 15.77 -17.97
CA ILE A 562 -13.60 16.12 -16.80
C ILE A 562 -12.13 16.19 -17.20
N ALA A 563 -11.66 15.22 -17.99
CA ALA A 563 -10.28 15.20 -18.49
C ALA A 563 -9.97 16.44 -19.36
N LEU A 564 -10.88 16.81 -20.25
CA LEU A 564 -10.75 18.02 -21.07
C LEU A 564 -10.72 19.28 -20.21
N HIS A 565 -11.68 19.44 -19.31
CA HIS A 565 -11.74 20.60 -18.41
C HIS A 565 -10.44 20.78 -17.59
N ASN A 566 -9.89 19.66 -17.08
CA ASN A 566 -8.63 19.69 -16.34
C ASN A 566 -7.46 20.09 -17.25
N SER A 567 -7.38 19.58 -18.49
CA SER A 567 -6.32 19.96 -19.43
C SER A 567 -6.40 21.42 -19.86
N GLU A 568 -7.60 21.94 -20.11
CA GLU A 568 -7.85 23.36 -20.43
C GLU A 568 -7.49 24.27 -19.23
N THR A 569 -7.82 23.86 -18.00
CA THR A 569 -7.45 24.60 -16.80
C THR A 569 -5.93 24.64 -16.62
N LEU A 570 -5.25 23.51 -16.72
CA LEU A 570 -3.79 23.47 -16.61
C LEU A 570 -3.10 24.25 -17.74
N HIS A 571 -3.61 24.17 -18.95
CA HIS A 571 -3.10 24.97 -20.08
C HIS A 571 -3.24 26.47 -19.84
N ARG A 572 -4.40 26.91 -19.36
CA ARG A 572 -4.66 28.33 -19.04
C ARG A 572 -3.78 28.84 -17.91
N GLU A 573 -3.61 28.07 -16.85
CA GLU A 573 -2.91 28.49 -15.63
C GLU A 573 -1.38 28.31 -15.72
N LEU A 574 -0.91 27.27 -16.43
CA LEU A 574 0.50 26.85 -16.43
C LEU A 574 1.14 26.89 -17.84
N GLY A 575 0.37 27.27 -18.87
CA GLY A 575 0.86 27.52 -20.23
C GLY A 575 0.89 26.28 -21.14
N GLU A 576 1.45 26.49 -22.34
CA GLU A 576 1.40 25.57 -23.49
C GLU A 576 2.05 24.19 -23.24
N ARG A 577 2.88 24.05 -22.21
CA ARG A 577 3.46 22.76 -21.84
C ARG A 577 2.41 21.74 -21.39
N PHE A 578 1.20 22.20 -21.02
CA PHE A 578 0.04 21.36 -20.77
C PHE A 578 -0.83 21.30 -22.03
N TYR A 579 -0.71 20.22 -22.77
CA TYR A 579 -1.36 20.03 -24.05
C TYR A 579 -2.86 19.77 -23.89
N VAL A 580 -3.67 20.42 -24.74
CA VAL A 580 -5.11 20.18 -24.87
C VAL A 580 -5.35 19.44 -26.19
N SER A 581 -5.74 18.17 -26.12
CA SER A 581 -5.93 17.33 -27.30
C SER A 581 -7.17 17.75 -28.09
N PRO A 582 -7.04 18.06 -29.41
CA PRO A 582 -8.18 18.28 -30.30
C PRO A 582 -9.10 17.05 -30.42
N ASN A 583 -8.50 15.84 -30.39
CA ASN A 583 -9.25 14.60 -30.48
C ASN A 583 -10.07 14.34 -29.21
N LEU A 584 -9.54 14.67 -28.02
CA LEU A 584 -10.31 14.62 -26.78
C LEU A 584 -11.47 15.62 -26.80
N LYS A 585 -11.25 16.83 -27.35
CA LYS A 585 -12.29 17.83 -27.50
C LYS A 585 -13.40 17.35 -28.45
N ALA A 586 -13.05 16.78 -29.59
CA ALA A 586 -14.02 16.19 -30.53
C ALA A 586 -14.86 15.07 -29.90
N LEU A 587 -14.23 14.23 -29.06
CA LEU A 587 -14.94 13.19 -28.30
C LEU A 587 -16.01 13.79 -27.37
N VAL A 588 -15.65 14.84 -26.62
CA VAL A 588 -16.55 15.52 -25.68
C VAL A 588 -17.70 16.20 -26.41
N GLU A 589 -17.43 16.92 -27.52
CA GLU A 589 -18.43 17.59 -28.35
C GLU A 589 -19.42 16.59 -28.95
N ALA A 590 -18.97 15.39 -29.31
CA ALA A 590 -19.81 14.30 -29.77
C ALA A 590 -20.55 13.51 -28.68
N GLY A 591 -20.37 13.87 -27.40
CA GLY A 591 -21.02 13.23 -26.26
C GLY A 591 -20.56 11.80 -25.99
N LYS A 592 -19.36 11.41 -26.46
CA LYS A 592 -18.78 10.08 -26.24
C LYS A 592 -18.24 9.96 -24.81
N ARG A 593 -18.27 8.74 -24.26
CA ARG A 593 -17.81 8.42 -22.90
C ARG A 593 -16.42 7.81 -22.87
N SER A 594 -15.95 7.26 -23.99
CA SER A 594 -14.62 6.68 -24.12
C SER A 594 -14.16 6.67 -25.58
N TYR A 595 -12.87 6.40 -25.79
CA TYR A 595 -12.32 6.19 -27.13
C TYR A 595 -12.80 4.88 -27.77
N ASP A 596 -13.35 3.95 -26.98
CA ASP A 596 -13.90 2.66 -27.44
C ASP A 596 -15.38 2.71 -27.81
N ASP A 597 -16.04 3.86 -27.63
CA ASP A 597 -17.44 4.02 -27.99
C ASP A 597 -17.63 3.90 -29.52
N GLU A 598 -18.76 3.33 -29.93
CA GLU A 598 -19.12 3.22 -31.34
C GLU A 598 -19.04 4.59 -32.03
N GLY A 599 -18.30 4.67 -33.16
CA GLY A 599 -18.06 5.91 -33.90
C GLY A 599 -17.07 6.89 -33.26
N ALA A 600 -16.41 6.56 -32.17
CA ALA A 600 -15.35 7.40 -31.57
C ALA A 600 -14.11 7.45 -32.47
N ALA A 601 -13.74 6.34 -33.10
CA ALA A 601 -12.59 6.27 -33.98
C ALA A 601 -12.72 7.21 -35.22
N GLU A 602 -13.94 7.47 -35.66
CA GLU A 602 -14.23 8.35 -36.81
C GLU A 602 -14.03 9.85 -36.49
N LEU A 603 -13.99 10.19 -35.18
CA LEU A 603 -13.77 11.56 -34.69
C LEU A 603 -12.29 11.90 -34.58
N ILE A 604 -11.43 10.89 -34.60
CA ILE A 604 -9.99 11.09 -34.46
C ILE A 604 -9.41 11.58 -35.79
N THR A 605 -8.86 12.78 -35.78
CA THR A 605 -8.23 13.38 -36.95
C THR A 605 -6.76 12.96 -37.02
N ALA A 606 -6.37 12.26 -38.08
CA ALA A 606 -4.98 11.96 -38.36
C ALA A 606 -4.23 13.24 -38.82
N PRO A 607 -2.98 13.45 -38.38
CA PRO A 607 -2.19 14.60 -38.83
C PRO A 607 -1.78 14.47 -40.30
N GLU A 608 -1.63 15.60 -41.00
CA GLU A 608 -1.15 15.63 -42.41
C GLU A 608 0.26 15.04 -42.58
N SER A 609 1.11 15.18 -41.57
CA SER A 609 2.47 14.68 -41.54
C SER A 609 2.69 13.92 -40.22
N PRO A 610 2.37 12.63 -40.18
CA PRO A 610 2.48 11.86 -38.95
C PRO A 610 3.95 11.72 -38.48
N VAL A 611 4.14 11.84 -37.16
CA VAL A 611 5.40 11.56 -36.49
C VAL A 611 5.23 10.24 -35.75
N GLU A 612 5.78 9.15 -36.31
CA GLU A 612 5.76 7.84 -35.68
C GLU A 612 6.99 7.66 -34.79
N LEU A 613 6.79 7.58 -33.49
CA LEU A 613 7.81 7.28 -32.51
C LEU A 613 7.89 5.79 -32.25
N THR A 614 9.09 5.29 -31.89
CA THR A 614 9.23 3.97 -31.28
C THR A 614 8.78 4.01 -29.82
N SER A 615 8.46 2.86 -29.24
CA SER A 615 8.08 2.75 -27.81
C SER A 615 9.16 3.33 -26.87
N GLN A 616 10.44 3.16 -27.20
CA GLN A 616 11.56 3.74 -26.47
C GLN A 616 11.56 5.29 -26.55
N GLN A 617 11.31 5.85 -27.72
CA GLN A 617 11.22 7.31 -27.89
C GLN A 617 10.00 7.91 -27.18
N VAL A 618 8.87 7.19 -27.18
CA VAL A 618 7.69 7.56 -26.38
C VAL A 618 8.07 7.62 -24.90
N ARG A 619 8.74 6.58 -24.38
CA ARG A 619 9.18 6.51 -23.00
C ARG A 619 10.08 7.68 -22.62
N GLU A 620 11.13 7.91 -23.40
CA GLU A 620 12.07 9.02 -23.15
C GLU A 620 11.37 10.38 -23.16
N ARG A 621 10.46 10.59 -24.10
CA ARG A 621 9.72 11.85 -24.22
C ARG A 621 8.77 12.06 -23.04
N VAL A 622 7.99 11.07 -22.67
CA VAL A 622 7.06 11.15 -21.52
C VAL A 622 7.81 11.34 -20.20
N LEU A 623 8.87 10.58 -19.97
CA LEU A 623 9.66 10.74 -18.74
C LEU A 623 10.41 12.08 -18.72
N GLY A 624 10.85 12.58 -19.87
CA GLY A 624 11.51 13.88 -20.00
C GLY A 624 10.63 15.03 -19.52
N VAL A 625 9.38 15.10 -20.02
CA VAL A 625 8.45 16.15 -19.63
C VAL A 625 8.00 16.02 -18.17
N LEU A 626 7.95 14.80 -17.63
CA LEU A 626 7.69 14.61 -16.21
C LEU A 626 8.87 15.07 -15.35
N ALA A 627 10.11 14.84 -15.76
CA ALA A 627 11.30 15.31 -15.05
C ALA A 627 11.34 16.86 -15.01
N GLU A 628 11.06 17.52 -16.13
CA GLU A 628 10.96 18.99 -16.20
C GLU A 628 9.89 19.53 -15.24
N GLU A 629 8.69 18.91 -15.22
CA GLU A 629 7.61 19.35 -14.36
C GLU A 629 7.90 19.09 -12.88
N VAL A 630 8.51 17.95 -12.52
CA VAL A 630 9.00 17.68 -11.16
C VAL A 630 9.98 18.74 -10.71
N ARG A 631 10.95 19.12 -11.55
CA ARG A 631 11.92 20.17 -11.24
C ARG A 631 11.22 21.51 -11.00
N THR A 632 10.34 21.90 -11.90
CA THR A 632 9.56 23.15 -11.77
C THR A 632 8.78 23.18 -10.47
N MET A 633 8.11 22.07 -10.10
CA MET A 633 7.34 22.00 -8.86
C MET A 633 8.20 22.11 -7.60
N LEU A 634 9.41 21.55 -7.62
CA LEU A 634 10.38 21.68 -6.52
C LEU A 634 10.93 23.10 -6.42
N ASP A 635 11.28 23.72 -7.55
CA ASP A 635 11.84 25.07 -7.60
C ASP A 635 10.79 26.11 -7.18
N ASP A 636 9.53 25.93 -7.55
CA ASP A 636 8.39 26.75 -7.14
C ASP A 636 7.95 26.48 -5.68
N GLY A 637 8.48 25.43 -5.04
CA GLY A 637 8.13 25.02 -3.69
C GLY A 637 6.72 24.43 -3.58
N VAL A 638 6.16 23.89 -4.67
CA VAL A 638 4.85 23.20 -4.66
C VAL A 638 4.92 21.94 -3.82
N ALA A 639 5.99 21.19 -3.95
CA ALA A 639 6.38 20.09 -3.06
C ALA A 639 7.62 20.45 -2.24
N GLN A 640 7.68 20.03 -0.98
CA GLN A 640 8.82 20.32 -0.10
C GLN A 640 10.08 19.50 -0.44
N ALA A 641 9.88 18.32 -1.01
CA ALA A 641 10.97 17.43 -1.39
C ALA A 641 10.49 16.41 -2.47
N PRO A 642 11.43 15.79 -3.23
CA PRO A 642 11.09 14.72 -4.17
C PRO A 642 10.27 13.59 -3.55
N MET A 643 10.55 13.26 -2.29
CA MET A 643 9.83 12.25 -1.51
C MET A 643 8.32 12.53 -1.37
N ASP A 644 7.89 13.78 -1.34
CA ASP A 644 6.47 14.15 -1.27
C ASP A 644 5.79 13.94 -2.61
N ILE A 645 6.51 14.19 -3.71
CA ILE A 645 6.06 13.88 -5.08
C ILE A 645 5.89 12.38 -5.25
N ASP A 646 6.89 11.57 -4.85
CA ASP A 646 6.81 10.12 -4.94
C ASP A 646 5.66 9.56 -4.11
N LEU A 647 5.49 10.05 -2.89
CA LEU A 647 4.40 9.66 -2.01
C LEU A 647 3.03 10.01 -2.62
N ALA A 648 2.90 11.21 -3.23
CA ALA A 648 1.70 11.63 -3.94
C ALA A 648 1.41 10.72 -5.14
N MET A 649 2.41 10.44 -5.96
CA MET A 649 2.23 9.62 -7.16
C MET A 649 1.93 8.16 -6.86
N ILE A 650 2.55 7.57 -5.84
CA ILE A 650 2.25 6.20 -5.40
C ILE A 650 0.83 6.12 -4.81
N THR A 651 0.45 7.06 -3.94
CA THR A 651 -0.78 6.93 -3.15
C THR A 651 -1.99 7.63 -3.76
N GLY A 652 -1.79 8.56 -4.69
CA GLY A 652 -2.83 9.34 -5.36
C GLY A 652 -3.03 9.00 -6.84
N ALA A 653 -1.96 8.64 -7.56
CA ALA A 653 -2.01 8.35 -8.98
C ALA A 653 -1.75 6.87 -9.32
N GLY A 654 -1.43 6.04 -8.32
CA GLY A 654 -1.19 4.60 -8.50
C GLY A 654 0.12 4.26 -9.23
N PHE A 655 1.10 5.18 -9.22
CA PHE A 655 2.43 4.86 -9.75
C PHE A 655 3.02 3.67 -9.00
N GLN A 656 3.79 2.88 -9.73
CA GLN A 656 4.17 1.56 -9.26
C GLN A 656 5.10 1.63 -8.04
N PHE A 657 4.71 0.95 -6.97
CA PHE A 657 5.44 0.89 -5.70
C PHE A 657 6.87 0.34 -5.87
N TRP A 658 7.03 -0.70 -6.70
CA TRP A 658 8.30 -1.34 -7.01
C TRP A 658 9.26 -0.45 -7.83
N ASN A 659 8.77 0.65 -8.43
CA ASN A 659 9.61 1.66 -9.06
C ASN A 659 10.20 2.68 -8.07
N GLY A 660 9.70 2.74 -6.84
CA GLY A 660 10.06 3.77 -5.89
C GLY A 660 9.23 5.06 -6.01
N GLY A 661 8.23 5.08 -6.88
CA GLY A 661 7.52 6.28 -7.30
C GLY A 661 8.07 6.84 -8.61
N LEU A 662 7.99 8.16 -8.79
CA LEU A 662 8.37 8.83 -10.02
C LEU A 662 9.86 9.24 -10.04
N THR A 663 10.33 9.93 -8.98
CA THR A 663 11.68 10.53 -8.99
C THR A 663 12.81 9.49 -8.99
N PRO A 664 12.74 8.35 -8.27
CA PRO A 664 13.72 7.29 -8.40
C PRO A 664 13.79 6.67 -9.80
N LEU A 665 12.63 6.52 -10.44
CA LEU A 665 12.57 6.00 -11.82
C LEU A 665 13.29 6.95 -12.78
N LEU A 666 13.00 8.26 -12.72
CA LEU A 666 13.65 9.28 -13.53
C LEU A 666 15.17 9.30 -13.34
N ASP A 667 15.61 9.09 -12.10
CA ASP A 667 17.04 9.03 -11.76
C ASP A 667 17.72 7.77 -12.29
N ARG A 668 17.09 6.59 -12.18
CA ARG A 668 17.66 5.32 -12.68
C ARG A 668 17.75 5.29 -14.19
N GLU A 669 16.79 5.86 -14.90
CA GLU A 669 16.83 5.95 -16.37
C GLU A 669 17.67 7.12 -16.89
N GLY A 670 18.35 7.88 -16.02
CA GLY A 670 19.20 9.01 -16.38
C GLY A 670 18.45 10.22 -16.97
N VAL A 671 17.11 10.17 -16.93
CA VAL A 671 16.25 11.21 -17.52
C VAL A 671 16.31 12.50 -16.72
N SER A 672 16.41 12.40 -15.39
CA SER A 672 16.50 13.58 -14.51
C SER A 672 17.73 14.43 -14.85
N GLU A 673 18.91 13.83 -14.99
CA GLU A 673 20.14 14.55 -15.34
C GLU A 673 20.10 15.09 -16.78
N LYS A 674 19.56 14.31 -17.74
CA LYS A 674 19.41 14.72 -19.13
C LYS A 674 18.48 15.91 -19.30
N ALA A 675 17.33 15.91 -18.60
CA ALA A 675 16.30 16.93 -18.75
C ALA A 675 16.53 18.17 -17.85
N THR A 676 17.11 17.97 -16.65
CA THR A 676 17.19 19.05 -15.62
C THR A 676 18.60 19.35 -15.14
N GLY A 677 19.62 18.63 -15.63
CA GLY A 677 21.02 18.82 -15.25
C GLY A 677 21.41 18.22 -13.90
N GLN A 678 20.48 17.59 -13.17
CA GLN A 678 20.77 16.99 -11.85
C GLN A 678 19.77 15.88 -11.47
N ARG A 679 20.21 15.00 -10.59
CA ARG A 679 19.34 13.99 -9.99
C ARG A 679 18.35 14.62 -9.00
N PHE A 680 17.24 13.94 -8.75
CA PHE A 680 16.27 14.32 -7.72
C PHE A 680 16.67 13.79 -6.34
N LEU A 681 17.24 12.57 -6.30
CA LEU A 681 17.63 11.90 -5.06
C LEU A 681 19.14 11.68 -5.03
N PRO A 682 19.74 11.62 -3.83
CA PRO A 682 21.13 11.19 -3.68
C PRO A 682 21.37 9.82 -4.29
N ALA A 683 22.54 9.58 -4.85
CA ALA A 683 22.94 8.26 -5.35
C ALA A 683 22.79 7.20 -4.24
N GLY A 684 22.26 6.04 -4.58
CA GLY A 684 22.00 4.95 -3.64
C GLY A 684 20.76 5.12 -2.74
N ALA A 685 19.99 6.20 -2.89
CA ALA A 685 18.78 6.39 -2.06
C ALA A 685 17.65 5.41 -2.39
N ALA A 686 17.46 5.10 -3.68
CA ALA A 686 16.45 4.16 -4.17
C ALA A 686 17.00 3.33 -5.34
N SER A 687 18.29 3.12 -5.36
CA SER A 687 19.04 2.31 -6.35
C SER A 687 20.21 1.63 -5.67
N VAL A 688 20.83 0.67 -6.34
CA VAL A 688 22.08 0.06 -5.87
C VAL A 688 23.14 1.15 -5.72
N PRO A 689 23.95 1.17 -4.64
CA PRO A 689 25.10 2.07 -4.53
C PRO A 689 26.02 1.88 -5.72
N ALA A 690 26.49 2.99 -6.30
CA ALA A 690 27.41 2.96 -7.45
C ALA A 690 28.79 2.45 -7.04
#